data_6310598ebbc9cc0039e0fc923845fe97
#
_entry.id   6310598ebbc9cc0039e0fc923845fe97
#
_cell.length_a   1.000
_cell.length_b   1.000
_cell.length_c   1.000
_cell.angle_alpha   90.00
_cell.angle_beta   90.00
_cell.angle_gamma   90.00
#
_symmetry.space_group_name_H-M   'P 1'
#
loop_
_entity.id
_entity.type
_entity.pdbx_description
1 polymer ?
#
loop_
_entity_poly.entity_id
_entity_poly.type
_entity_poly.pdbx_seq_one_letter_code
_entity_poly.pdbx_strand_id
1 'polypeptide(L)'
;MTKETDMMQMFQNMTPEQMQMMMTMMVNMMNKSEVDPDSPEYAAARDAGIEAKMRPDTGTYYEYFNEGKINCVIRQEQFYDDALYTTIFKAITNEILQNQLQEKLERQAKHLGGTILAQMFKRNCTAKKREVKKEKEEQEKEFERRMQEREKEEKEKAKKTGKVTGYTKLPADVQNMYVSDEWIADDDGVRKFEESGKTVKEVEACMYPILVSKLYRPLDNAASGATRRVEVHFGSEEGWQKATVEREVISNVNKIISLSNMGAGITSDNARQCVNFMASMMKESSKRGSLKIVNTLNKLGWDKDFKNFLPYTTDDYVFERQDDLPNMMNALSEHGNHDAWYTKFKEIRDLNYKPFKLATATLLASVILPMLPKQDGFITDLYGGSGHGKSAMLSIVSTIFSDMDNRSGGIFLDSENTPTSLELTCDTFNNFPVILDDASKGDQDKKRKFQEAVMMIANGRGKNRATKDLKQRKRYTFSLTALVSSEQVITKDYTTNGSIYRVLPKLVDEYFPYLDKKKYPNLENIEDLIWFFQNNYGFCGRDFVEQVKKLGQQKIMERNKINLERARKLAKENGREGRQATSIAVLLTADEIATEFLFKDEQKFSDEELLDIMVKPDDVDQYMRFYYTVIERCISNPGKIEGFTKAGDIRGELIGIYKKDDKRKGIDGTFDSISIFPGKLEEWAREFDIDTSLFYREMKARNLIIADKDTNQTKTSSEKTGRNERVIKLVMPKYKEEEEKKEDGKTNAQQAAEAAQQAAKAAKAAQQAAQKEDTAAREATTARDLEQRTLEMPAEDIPFD
;
A
#
# COMPACT_ATOMS: atom_id res chain seq x y z
N MET A 1 34.58 33.54 -7.58
CA MET A 1 35.26 33.64 -8.88
C MET A 1 34.90 32.57 -9.91
N THR A 2 33.83 31.82 -9.76
CA THR A 2 33.41 30.71 -10.65
C THR A 2 32.07 30.90 -11.32
N LYS A 3 31.26 31.87 -10.91
CA LYS A 3 29.95 32.14 -11.56
C LYS A 3 29.99 33.23 -12.65
N GLU A 4 30.98 34.12 -12.63
CA GLU A 4 31.13 35.14 -13.64
C GLU A 4 31.83 34.65 -14.92
N THR A 5 32.68 33.63 -14.76
CA THR A 5 33.43 33.04 -15.93
C THR A 5 32.52 32.15 -16.78
N ASP A 6 31.56 31.42 -16.13
CA ASP A 6 30.57 30.58 -16.84
C ASP A 6 29.54 31.40 -17.60
N MET A 7 29.19 32.59 -17.07
CA MET A 7 28.25 33.51 -17.72
C MET A 7 28.87 34.19 -18.95
N MET A 8 30.16 34.54 -18.92
CA MET A 8 30.86 35.08 -20.09
C MET A 8 31.05 34.06 -21.21
N GLN A 9 31.28 32.80 -20.93
CA GLN A 9 31.33 31.74 -21.91
C GLN A 9 29.98 31.46 -22.55
N MET A 10 28.89 31.62 -21.81
CA MET A 10 27.53 31.48 -22.33
C MET A 10 27.18 32.58 -23.37
N PHE A 11 27.65 33.79 -23.14
CA PHE A 11 27.44 34.91 -24.10
C PHE A 11 28.22 34.79 -25.40
N GLN A 12 29.36 34.10 -25.43
CA GLN A 12 30.18 33.95 -26.61
C GLN A 12 29.64 32.95 -27.64
N ASN A 13 28.69 32.10 -27.25
CA ASN A 13 28.12 31.04 -28.09
C ASN A 13 26.69 31.32 -28.58
N MET A 14 26.15 32.48 -28.31
CA MET A 14 24.76 32.83 -28.68
C MET A 14 24.69 33.50 -30.05
N THR A 15 23.71 33.14 -30.86
CA THR A 15 23.40 33.81 -32.09
C THR A 15 22.86 35.22 -31.86
N PRO A 16 22.99 36.18 -32.80
CA PRO A 16 22.43 37.51 -32.65
C PRO A 16 20.96 37.54 -32.33
N GLU A 17 20.17 36.57 -32.82
CA GLU A 17 18.74 36.45 -32.54
C GLU A 17 18.47 35.97 -31.12
N GLN A 18 19.27 35.05 -30.59
CA GLN A 18 19.18 34.56 -29.20
C GLN A 18 19.57 35.68 -28.21
N MET A 19 20.56 36.51 -28.58
CA MET A 19 20.99 37.67 -27.79
C MET A 19 19.89 38.74 -27.73
N GLN A 20 19.22 38.95 -28.87
CA GLN A 20 18.09 39.89 -28.94
C GLN A 20 16.88 39.40 -28.17
N MET A 21 16.59 38.09 -28.17
CA MET A 21 15.53 37.48 -27.42
C MET A 21 15.79 37.56 -25.91
N MET A 22 17.03 37.33 -25.47
CA MET A 22 17.43 37.43 -24.07
C MET A 22 17.47 38.89 -23.58
N MET A 23 17.88 39.83 -24.41
CA MET A 23 17.75 41.26 -24.11
C MET A 23 16.28 41.66 -23.98
N THR A 24 15.40 41.16 -24.81
CA THR A 24 13.95 41.41 -24.72
C THR A 24 13.36 40.79 -23.44
N MET A 25 13.77 39.56 -23.06
CA MET A 25 13.40 38.96 -21.77
C MET A 25 13.95 39.76 -20.58
N MET A 26 15.20 40.21 -20.60
CA MET A 26 15.75 41.05 -19.52
C MET A 26 15.03 42.37 -19.40
N VAL A 27 14.71 43.02 -20.49
CA VAL A 27 13.92 44.25 -20.50
C VAL A 27 12.51 44.04 -19.97
N ASN A 28 11.88 42.90 -20.30
CA ASN A 28 10.57 42.53 -19.77
C ASN A 28 10.61 42.11 -18.28
N MET A 29 11.72 41.54 -17.79
CA MET A 29 11.94 41.28 -16.37
C MET A 29 12.22 42.56 -15.58
N MET A 30 12.95 43.52 -16.12
CA MET A 30 13.18 44.81 -15.48
C MET A 30 11.92 45.70 -15.43
N ASN A 31 10.96 45.49 -16.34
CA ASN A 31 9.67 46.20 -16.35
C ASN A 31 8.61 45.61 -15.42
N LYS A 32 8.88 44.51 -14.75
CA LYS A 32 7.97 43.87 -13.79
C LYS A 32 8.30 44.18 -12.33
N SER A 33 9.31 44.97 -12.03
CA SER A 33 9.49 45.46 -10.64
C SER A 33 8.52 46.63 -10.41
N GLU A 34 7.51 46.47 -9.61
CA GLU A 34 6.77 47.55 -8.97
C GLU A 34 7.77 48.44 -8.24
N VAL A 35 8.08 49.54 -8.83
CA VAL A 35 8.93 50.54 -8.17
C VAL A 35 8.05 51.26 -7.15
N ASP A 36 8.39 51.13 -5.88
CA ASP A 36 7.75 51.83 -4.78
C ASP A 36 7.78 53.34 -5.06
N PRO A 37 6.63 54.03 -5.11
CA PRO A 37 6.53 55.47 -5.37
C PRO A 37 7.25 56.34 -4.33
N ASP A 38 7.55 55.81 -3.16
CA ASP A 38 8.25 56.51 -2.06
C ASP A 38 9.76 56.18 -2.04
N SER A 39 10.29 55.46 -3.04
CA SER A 39 11.72 55.15 -3.11
C SER A 39 12.56 56.38 -3.44
N PRO A 40 13.79 56.50 -2.87
CA PRO A 40 14.72 57.62 -3.19
C PRO A 40 15.09 57.73 -4.65
N GLU A 41 15.10 56.56 -5.38
CA GLU A 41 15.37 56.50 -6.78
C GLU A 41 14.27 57.13 -7.64
N TYR A 42 13.00 56.94 -7.23
CA TYR A 42 11.85 57.57 -7.91
C TYR A 42 11.86 59.09 -7.73
N ALA A 43 12.19 59.56 -6.52
CA ALA A 43 12.35 60.99 -6.22
C ALA A 43 13.49 61.63 -7.04
N ALA A 44 14.65 60.95 -7.16
CA ALA A 44 15.80 61.44 -7.94
C ALA A 44 15.52 61.46 -9.45
N ALA A 45 14.77 60.50 -10.00
CA ALA A 45 14.36 60.48 -11.39
C ALA A 45 13.35 61.57 -11.73
N ARG A 46 12.46 61.91 -10.81
CA ARG A 46 11.50 63.03 -10.94
C ARG A 46 12.18 64.38 -10.91
N ASP A 47 13.17 64.61 -10.05
CA ASP A 47 13.90 65.85 -9.88
C ASP A 47 14.95 66.06 -10.98
N ALA A 48 15.40 64.97 -11.66
CA ALA A 48 16.31 65.00 -12.82
C ALA A 48 15.64 65.43 -14.15
N GLY A 49 14.31 65.65 -14.15
CA GLY A 49 13.60 66.09 -15.35
C GLY A 49 13.58 65.10 -16.50
N ILE A 50 13.71 63.78 -16.18
CA ILE A 50 13.63 62.75 -17.21
C ILE A 50 12.15 62.61 -17.60
N GLU A 51 11.79 63.14 -18.78
CA GLU A 51 10.48 62.93 -19.40
C GLU A 51 10.27 61.42 -19.55
N ALA A 52 9.19 60.90 -18.94
CA ALA A 52 8.82 59.51 -19.09
C ALA A 52 8.69 59.23 -20.59
N LYS A 53 9.51 58.25 -21.10
CA LYS A 53 9.45 57.85 -22.50
C LYS A 53 8.03 57.40 -22.78
N MET A 54 7.35 58.11 -23.70
CA MET A 54 6.03 57.77 -24.20
C MET A 54 5.98 56.28 -24.58
N ARG A 55 5.14 55.49 -23.99
CA ARG A 55 4.71 54.23 -24.56
C ARG A 55 3.75 54.57 -25.69
N PRO A 56 3.93 54.08 -26.93
CA PRO A 56 3.11 54.50 -28.09
C PRO A 56 1.59 54.33 -27.89
N ASP A 57 1.17 53.41 -27.07
CA ASP A 57 -0.21 52.97 -26.88
C ASP A 57 -0.89 53.51 -25.62
N THR A 58 -0.18 54.02 -24.62
CA THR A 58 -0.74 54.41 -23.33
C THR A 58 -0.81 55.92 -23.07
N GLY A 59 -0.03 56.72 -23.78
CA GLY A 59 0.08 58.19 -23.60
C GLY A 59 0.79 58.59 -22.30
N THR A 60 1.24 59.87 -22.25
CA THR A 60 2.05 60.46 -21.15
C THR A 60 1.27 60.59 -19.83
N TYR A 61 -0.03 60.53 -19.85
CA TYR A 61 -0.87 60.80 -18.66
C TYR A 61 -1.26 59.59 -17.88
N TYR A 62 -0.91 58.37 -18.30
CA TYR A 62 -1.36 57.12 -17.65
C TYR A 62 -0.99 57.03 -16.16
N GLU A 63 0.20 57.44 -15.80
CA GLU A 63 0.71 57.39 -14.40
C GLU A 63 -0.01 58.36 -13.51
N TYR A 64 -0.59 59.43 -14.07
CA TYR A 64 -1.34 60.44 -13.36
C TYR A 64 -2.81 60.09 -13.10
N PHE A 65 -3.33 59.07 -13.78
CA PHE A 65 -4.77 58.72 -13.78
C PHE A 65 -5.05 57.40 -13.04
N ASN A 66 -4.13 56.92 -12.26
CA ASN A 66 -4.30 55.67 -11.54
C ASN A 66 -5.59 55.64 -10.72
N GLU A 67 -6.37 54.56 -10.80
CA GLU A 67 -7.64 54.34 -10.11
C GLU A 67 -8.71 55.45 -10.33
N GLY A 68 -8.69 56.14 -11.48
CA GLY A 68 -9.62 57.24 -11.79
C GLY A 68 -9.38 58.50 -10.97
N LYS A 69 -8.21 58.62 -10.31
CA LYS A 69 -7.80 59.84 -9.59
C LYS A 69 -6.89 60.66 -10.50
N ILE A 70 -7.08 62.00 -10.51
CA ILE A 70 -6.16 62.92 -11.15
C ILE A 70 -5.15 63.30 -10.11
N ASN A 71 -3.92 62.80 -10.23
CA ASN A 71 -2.84 63.01 -9.27
C ASN A 71 -2.01 64.29 -9.56
N CYS A 72 -2.26 64.91 -10.71
CA CYS A 72 -1.59 66.16 -11.10
C CYS A 72 -2.59 67.25 -11.50
N VAL A 73 -2.16 68.52 -11.46
CA VAL A 73 -2.91 69.65 -12.02
C VAL A 73 -2.68 69.74 -13.50
N ILE A 74 -3.70 69.46 -14.33
CA ILE A 74 -3.66 69.64 -15.77
C ILE A 74 -3.70 71.14 -16.09
N ARG A 75 -2.70 71.59 -16.85
CA ARG A 75 -2.61 73.04 -17.33
C ARG A 75 -3.53 73.24 -18.55
N GLN A 76 -3.90 74.46 -18.81
CA GLN A 76 -4.79 74.79 -19.93
C GLN A 76 -4.27 74.29 -21.28
N GLU A 77 -2.97 74.34 -21.50
CA GLU A 77 -2.30 73.91 -22.75
C GLU A 77 -2.40 72.41 -22.97
N GLN A 78 -2.40 71.61 -21.89
CA GLN A 78 -2.49 70.10 -21.95
C GLN A 78 -3.87 69.60 -22.36
N PHE A 79 -4.93 70.37 -22.28
CA PHE A 79 -6.24 70.03 -22.84
C PHE A 79 -6.28 70.04 -24.38
N TYR A 80 -5.24 70.58 -25.07
CA TYR A 80 -5.05 70.47 -26.51
C TYR A 80 -4.18 69.28 -26.92
N ASP A 81 -3.59 68.53 -26.00
CA ASP A 81 -2.72 67.39 -26.26
C ASP A 81 -3.51 66.13 -26.54
N ASP A 82 -3.31 65.50 -27.70
CA ASP A 82 -3.97 64.25 -28.06
C ASP A 82 -3.60 63.06 -27.14
N ALA A 83 -2.40 63.13 -26.51
CA ALA A 83 -1.94 62.12 -25.55
C ALA A 83 -2.88 62.02 -24.33
N LEU A 84 -3.49 63.12 -23.89
CA LEU A 84 -4.50 63.14 -22.82
C LEU A 84 -5.70 62.25 -23.20
N TYR A 85 -6.27 62.42 -24.37
CA TYR A 85 -7.45 61.68 -24.85
C TYR A 85 -7.11 60.23 -25.16
N THR A 86 -5.91 59.97 -25.69
CA THR A 86 -5.41 58.62 -25.92
C THR A 86 -5.29 57.84 -24.62
N THR A 87 -4.75 58.50 -23.55
CA THR A 87 -4.67 57.86 -22.24
C THR A 87 -6.05 57.50 -21.70
N ILE A 88 -7.03 58.39 -21.79
CA ILE A 88 -8.37 58.14 -21.29
C ILE A 88 -9.07 56.98 -22.03
N PHE A 89 -8.97 56.87 -23.33
CA PHE A 89 -9.77 55.99 -24.15
C PHE A 89 -9.05 54.73 -24.64
N LYS A 90 -7.71 54.71 -24.68
CA LYS A 90 -6.93 53.51 -25.07
C LYS A 90 -6.25 52.87 -23.88
N ALA A 91 -5.62 53.64 -22.99
CA ALA A 91 -4.89 53.05 -21.85
C ALA A 91 -5.79 52.61 -20.70
N ILE A 92 -6.88 53.32 -20.44
CA ILE A 92 -7.83 52.96 -19.41
C ILE A 92 -8.98 52.19 -20.01
N THR A 93 -9.03 50.87 -19.72
CA THR A 93 -10.03 49.98 -20.30
C THR A 93 -11.37 49.96 -19.58
N ASN A 94 -11.40 50.40 -18.32
CA ASN A 94 -12.61 50.38 -17.51
C ASN A 94 -13.46 51.65 -17.80
N GLU A 95 -14.66 51.46 -18.38
CA GLU A 95 -15.59 52.54 -18.77
C GLU A 95 -16.06 53.40 -17.58
N ILE A 96 -16.19 52.85 -16.39
CA ILE A 96 -16.58 53.61 -15.18
C ILE A 96 -15.47 54.59 -14.83
N LEU A 97 -14.21 54.14 -14.85
CA LEU A 97 -13.05 54.99 -14.58
C LEU A 97 -12.89 56.07 -15.67
N GLN A 98 -13.11 55.72 -16.96
CA GLN A 98 -13.13 56.69 -18.04
C GLN A 98 -14.15 57.83 -17.80
N ASN A 99 -15.38 57.50 -17.43
CA ASN A 99 -16.42 58.48 -17.15
C ASN A 99 -16.09 59.36 -15.94
N GLN A 100 -15.55 58.74 -14.86
CA GLN A 100 -15.12 59.52 -13.70
C GLN A 100 -14.00 60.52 -14.01
N LEU A 101 -13.04 60.10 -14.83
CA LEU A 101 -11.94 60.97 -15.30
C LEU A 101 -12.48 62.11 -16.15
N GLN A 102 -13.37 61.79 -17.09
CA GLN A 102 -14.00 62.81 -17.94
C GLN A 102 -14.74 63.87 -17.12
N GLU A 103 -15.52 63.50 -16.11
CA GLU A 103 -16.20 64.45 -15.23
C GLU A 103 -15.20 65.35 -14.46
N LYS A 104 -14.14 64.71 -13.90
CA LYS A 104 -13.12 65.45 -13.15
C LYS A 104 -12.37 66.46 -14.02
N LEU A 105 -11.94 66.03 -15.22
CA LEU A 105 -11.22 66.90 -16.17
C LEU A 105 -12.12 67.99 -16.78
N GLU A 106 -13.39 67.71 -17.01
CA GLU A 106 -14.36 68.68 -17.46
C GLU A 106 -14.51 69.83 -16.41
N ARG A 107 -14.63 69.49 -15.14
CA ARG A 107 -14.68 70.54 -14.03
C ARG A 107 -13.38 71.38 -14.02
N GLN A 108 -12.22 70.71 -14.23
CA GLN A 108 -10.94 71.39 -14.26
C GLN A 108 -10.81 72.26 -15.49
N ALA A 109 -11.23 71.86 -16.66
CA ALA A 109 -11.26 72.66 -17.90
C ALA A 109 -12.19 73.90 -17.71
N LYS A 110 -13.31 73.75 -17.06
CA LYS A 110 -14.24 74.86 -16.78
C LYS A 110 -13.64 75.84 -15.82
N HIS A 111 -12.81 75.43 -14.86
CA HIS A 111 -12.15 76.35 -13.92
C HIS A 111 -11.01 77.14 -14.58
N LEU A 112 -10.24 76.48 -15.50
CA LEU A 112 -9.04 77.06 -16.15
C LEU A 112 -9.35 77.96 -17.35
N GLY A 113 -10.32 77.61 -18.19
CA GLY A 113 -10.65 78.33 -19.44
C GLY A 113 -12.14 78.50 -19.69
N GLY A 114 -12.94 78.40 -18.68
CA GLY A 114 -14.39 78.62 -18.71
C GLY A 114 -15.18 77.57 -19.53
N THR A 115 -16.35 78.01 -19.97
CA THR A 115 -17.27 77.08 -20.75
C THR A 115 -16.70 76.69 -22.07
N ILE A 116 -15.85 77.54 -22.69
CA ILE A 116 -15.26 77.23 -24.01
C ILE A 116 -14.27 76.04 -23.95
N LEU A 117 -13.38 76.00 -22.99
CA LEU A 117 -12.43 74.93 -22.81
C LEU A 117 -13.11 73.60 -22.42
N ALA A 118 -14.15 73.71 -21.60
CA ALA A 118 -14.93 72.54 -21.23
C ALA A 118 -15.70 71.97 -22.43
N GLN A 119 -16.29 72.76 -23.30
CA GLN A 119 -16.95 72.30 -24.53
C GLN A 119 -15.98 71.67 -25.49
N MET A 120 -14.82 72.29 -25.67
CA MET A 120 -13.75 71.73 -26.51
C MET A 120 -13.30 70.37 -25.98
N PHE A 121 -13.07 70.21 -24.69
CA PHE A 121 -12.71 68.98 -24.08
C PHE A 121 -13.76 67.89 -24.35
N LYS A 122 -15.06 68.17 -24.14
CA LYS A 122 -16.13 67.22 -24.48
C LYS A 122 -16.16 66.81 -25.95
N ARG A 123 -15.97 67.79 -26.83
CA ARG A 123 -15.92 67.48 -28.28
C ARG A 123 -14.74 66.57 -28.63
N ASN A 124 -13.56 66.82 -28.08
CA ASN A 124 -12.39 65.98 -28.29
C ASN A 124 -12.52 64.58 -27.68
N CYS A 125 -13.12 64.45 -26.48
CA CYS A 125 -13.47 63.14 -25.89
C CYS A 125 -14.36 62.33 -26.80
N THR A 126 -15.44 62.96 -27.36
CA THR A 126 -16.38 62.30 -28.26
C THR A 126 -15.72 61.89 -29.55
N ALA A 127 -14.83 62.69 -30.12
CA ALA A 127 -14.08 62.40 -31.33
C ALA A 127 -13.13 61.20 -31.10
N LYS A 128 -12.35 61.26 -30.04
CA LYS A 128 -11.39 60.19 -29.70
C LYS A 128 -12.09 58.84 -29.37
N LYS A 129 -13.19 58.87 -28.66
CA LYS A 129 -14.01 57.67 -28.38
C LYS A 129 -14.48 57.00 -29.68
N ARG A 130 -14.88 57.76 -30.68
CA ARG A 130 -15.29 57.25 -32.02
C ARG A 130 -14.10 56.69 -32.80
N GLU A 131 -12.93 57.37 -32.74
CA GLU A 131 -11.70 56.90 -33.40
C GLU A 131 -11.27 55.54 -32.80
N VAL A 132 -11.17 55.43 -31.48
CA VAL A 132 -10.75 54.18 -30.76
C VAL A 132 -11.74 53.03 -31.06
N LYS A 133 -13.05 53.32 -31.14
CA LYS A 133 -14.04 52.31 -31.50
C LYS A 133 -13.85 51.81 -32.92
N LYS A 134 -13.56 52.72 -33.87
CA LYS A 134 -13.34 52.36 -35.27
C LYS A 134 -12.04 51.52 -35.44
N GLU A 135 -10.98 51.90 -34.73
CA GLU A 135 -9.72 51.12 -34.73
C GLU A 135 -9.93 49.70 -34.19
N LYS A 136 -10.68 49.56 -33.13
CA LYS A 136 -11.02 48.21 -32.58
C LYS A 136 -11.82 47.37 -33.57
N GLU A 137 -12.83 47.95 -34.20
CA GLU A 137 -13.64 47.26 -35.24
C GLU A 137 -12.77 46.87 -36.47
N GLU A 138 -11.81 47.69 -36.87
CA GLU A 138 -10.85 47.36 -37.93
C GLU A 138 -9.87 46.25 -37.52
N GLN A 139 -9.36 46.27 -36.28
CA GLN A 139 -8.49 45.23 -35.73
C GLN A 139 -9.22 43.89 -35.66
N GLU A 140 -10.48 43.88 -35.20
CA GLU A 140 -11.31 42.67 -35.12
C GLU A 140 -11.52 42.07 -36.54
N LYS A 141 -11.84 42.92 -37.53
CA LYS A 141 -12.02 42.45 -38.95
C LYS A 141 -10.72 41.92 -39.56
N GLU A 142 -9.60 42.51 -39.23
CA GLU A 142 -8.31 42.02 -39.74
C GLU A 142 -7.91 40.72 -39.04
N PHE A 143 -8.15 40.60 -37.75
CA PHE A 143 -7.97 39.38 -37.03
C PHE A 143 -8.82 38.23 -37.60
N GLU A 144 -10.12 38.47 -37.83
CA GLU A 144 -11.03 37.50 -38.43
C GLU A 144 -10.55 37.04 -39.81
N ARG A 145 -10.08 37.96 -40.65
CA ARG A 145 -9.52 37.66 -41.98
C ARG A 145 -8.28 36.76 -41.89
N ARG A 146 -7.33 37.10 -41.00
CA ARG A 146 -6.11 36.29 -40.79
C ARG A 146 -6.43 34.89 -40.31
N MET A 147 -7.45 34.78 -39.47
CA MET A 147 -7.90 33.48 -38.92
C MET A 147 -8.53 32.62 -40.02
N GLN A 148 -9.34 33.20 -40.94
CA GLN A 148 -9.93 32.46 -42.06
C GLN A 148 -8.86 31.99 -43.05
N GLU A 149 -7.85 32.78 -43.32
CA GLU A 149 -6.73 32.43 -44.19
C GLU A 149 -5.94 31.26 -43.59
N ARG A 150 -5.64 31.29 -42.29
CA ARG A 150 -4.92 30.23 -41.59
C ARG A 150 -5.70 28.92 -41.59
N GLU A 151 -7.01 28.98 -41.33
CA GLU A 151 -7.89 27.81 -41.39
C GLU A 151 -7.93 27.16 -42.78
N LYS A 152 -7.98 27.95 -43.84
CA LYS A 152 -7.95 27.44 -45.23
C LYS A 152 -6.64 26.73 -45.54
N GLU A 153 -5.52 27.27 -45.13
CA GLU A 153 -4.18 26.67 -45.36
C GLU A 153 -4.04 25.34 -44.60
N GLU A 154 -4.53 25.26 -43.39
CA GLU A 154 -4.50 24.01 -42.58
C GLU A 154 -5.45 22.94 -43.13
N LYS A 155 -6.66 23.30 -43.56
CA LYS A 155 -7.62 22.38 -44.21
C LYS A 155 -7.04 21.79 -45.52
N GLU A 156 -6.24 22.54 -46.25
CA GLU A 156 -5.56 22.05 -47.48
C GLU A 156 -4.40 21.10 -47.16
N LYS A 157 -3.63 21.38 -46.11
CA LYS A 157 -2.55 20.50 -45.64
C LYS A 157 -3.08 19.18 -45.08
N ALA A 158 -4.19 19.22 -44.33
CA ALA A 158 -4.82 18.04 -43.67
C ALA A 158 -5.45 17.06 -44.68
N LYS A 159 -5.97 17.55 -45.85
CA LYS A 159 -6.54 16.70 -46.90
C LYS A 159 -5.54 15.73 -47.52
N LYS A 160 -4.22 16.04 -47.52
CA LYS A 160 -3.19 15.24 -48.19
C LYS A 160 -2.60 14.11 -47.35
N THR A 161 -2.56 14.19 -46.01
CA THR A 161 -1.80 13.24 -45.16
C THR A 161 -2.55 12.70 -43.94
N GLY A 162 -3.80 13.10 -43.68
CA GLY A 162 -4.48 12.90 -42.41
C GLY A 162 -3.87 13.83 -41.36
N LYS A 163 -4.70 14.69 -40.78
CA LYS A 163 -4.25 15.73 -39.87
C LYS A 163 -3.78 15.15 -38.57
N VAL A 164 -2.56 15.50 -38.17
CA VAL A 164 -1.99 15.20 -36.87
C VAL A 164 -1.89 16.46 -36.00
N THR A 165 -1.77 16.31 -34.70
CA THR A 165 -1.39 17.42 -33.83
C THR A 165 -0.02 17.97 -34.23
N GLY A 166 0.13 19.28 -34.19
CA GLY A 166 1.37 19.98 -34.60
C GLY A 166 2.34 20.28 -33.46
N TYR A 167 2.33 19.46 -32.42
CA TYR A 167 3.21 19.67 -31.27
C TYR A 167 4.65 19.40 -31.61
N THR A 168 5.54 20.38 -31.34
CA THR A 168 6.96 20.29 -31.67
C THR A 168 7.86 19.84 -30.54
N LYS A 169 7.42 20.02 -29.27
CA LYS A 169 8.21 19.76 -28.07
C LYS A 169 7.64 18.61 -27.24
N LEU A 170 7.18 17.56 -27.90
CA LEU A 170 6.66 16.37 -27.19
C LEU A 170 7.74 15.63 -26.40
N PRO A 171 7.39 14.98 -25.27
CA PRO A 171 8.28 14.02 -24.59
C PRO A 171 8.74 12.92 -25.56
N ALA A 172 9.94 12.39 -25.35
CA ALA A 172 10.61 11.46 -26.26
C ALA A 172 9.82 10.17 -26.57
N ASP A 173 8.97 9.72 -25.65
CA ASP A 173 8.15 8.52 -25.76
C ASP A 173 6.72 8.79 -26.30
N VAL A 174 6.40 10.03 -26.63
CA VAL A 174 5.06 10.47 -27.04
C VAL A 174 5.09 10.94 -28.48
N GLN A 175 4.15 10.45 -29.29
CA GLN A 175 3.99 10.82 -30.67
C GLN A 175 2.78 11.74 -30.88
N ASN A 176 2.84 12.56 -31.94
CA ASN A 176 1.67 13.33 -32.38
C ASN A 176 0.50 12.39 -32.72
N MET A 177 -0.71 12.80 -32.36
CA MET A 177 -1.93 12.01 -32.53
C MET A 177 -2.76 12.52 -33.69
N TYR A 178 -3.54 11.63 -34.33
CA TYR A 178 -4.45 12.02 -35.39
C TYR A 178 -5.70 12.67 -34.85
N VAL A 179 -6.13 13.76 -35.51
CA VAL A 179 -7.33 14.52 -35.16
C VAL A 179 -8.17 14.77 -36.41
N SER A 180 -9.46 15.09 -36.25
CA SER A 180 -10.29 15.52 -37.38
C SER A 180 -9.89 16.92 -37.86
N ASP A 181 -10.27 17.22 -39.08
CA ASP A 181 -9.84 18.46 -39.78
C ASP A 181 -10.39 19.74 -39.14
N GLU A 182 -11.40 19.63 -38.29
CA GLU A 182 -11.99 20.77 -37.58
C GLU A 182 -11.09 21.33 -36.47
N TRP A 183 -10.13 20.55 -35.95
CA TRP A 183 -9.30 20.93 -34.82
C TRP A 183 -7.93 21.46 -35.28
N ILE A 184 -7.50 22.50 -34.60
CA ILE A 184 -6.13 23.00 -34.65
C ILE A 184 -5.51 22.72 -33.30
N ALA A 185 -4.48 21.93 -33.29
CA ALA A 185 -3.75 21.52 -32.11
C ALA A 185 -2.25 21.68 -32.36
N ASP A 186 -1.67 22.73 -31.78
CA ASP A 186 -0.26 23.10 -31.90
C ASP A 186 0.32 23.51 -30.55
N ASP A 187 1.54 24.03 -30.51
CA ASP A 187 2.20 24.40 -29.24
C ASP A 187 1.51 25.56 -28.52
N ASP A 188 0.61 26.30 -29.18
CA ASP A 188 -0.19 27.39 -28.60
C ASP A 188 -1.50 26.88 -27.97
N GLY A 189 -1.78 25.58 -28.05
CA GLY A 189 -2.97 24.95 -27.45
C GLY A 189 -3.90 24.29 -28.46
N VAL A 190 -5.16 24.14 -28.09
CA VAL A 190 -6.17 23.43 -28.87
C VAL A 190 -7.38 24.32 -29.10
N ARG A 191 -7.73 24.50 -30.39
CA ARG A 191 -8.84 25.35 -30.80
C ARG A 191 -9.52 24.85 -32.07
N LYS A 192 -10.67 25.41 -32.39
CA LYS A 192 -11.39 25.25 -33.66
C LYS A 192 -12.09 26.54 -34.05
N PHE A 193 -12.48 26.64 -35.32
CA PHE A 193 -13.31 27.73 -35.80
C PHE A 193 -14.75 27.26 -35.99
N GLU A 194 -15.69 27.99 -35.43
CA GLU A 194 -17.12 27.77 -35.65
C GLU A 194 -17.74 28.89 -36.47
N GLU A 195 -18.40 28.52 -37.57
CA GLU A 195 -19.15 29.48 -38.41
C GLU A 195 -20.50 29.74 -37.73
N SER A 196 -20.78 31.01 -37.42
CA SER A 196 -22.07 31.47 -36.91
C SER A 196 -22.56 32.57 -37.84
N GLY A 197 -23.35 32.18 -38.83
CA GLY A 197 -23.90 33.11 -39.84
C GLY A 197 -22.77 33.67 -40.74
N LYS A 198 -22.47 34.95 -40.63
CA LYS A 198 -21.40 35.63 -41.42
C LYS A 198 -20.08 35.79 -40.68
N THR A 199 -20.03 35.41 -39.40
CA THR A 199 -18.85 35.55 -38.55
C THR A 199 -18.23 34.19 -38.24
N VAL A 200 -16.89 34.09 -38.27
CA VAL A 200 -16.13 32.95 -37.85
C VAL A 200 -15.61 33.27 -36.46
N LYS A 201 -15.93 32.41 -35.50
CA LYS A 201 -15.48 32.56 -34.12
C LYS A 201 -14.46 31.47 -33.79
N GLU A 202 -13.34 31.86 -33.20
CA GLU A 202 -12.41 30.94 -32.59
C GLU A 202 -12.96 30.42 -31.28
N VAL A 203 -12.94 29.12 -31.09
CA VAL A 203 -13.39 28.44 -29.89
C VAL A 203 -12.24 27.63 -29.33
N GLU A 204 -11.73 28.03 -28.18
CA GLU A 204 -10.67 27.35 -27.45
C GLU A 204 -11.20 26.06 -26.82
N ALA A 205 -10.43 24.99 -26.94
CA ALA A 205 -10.66 23.72 -26.26
C ALA A 205 -9.70 23.47 -25.10
N CYS A 206 -8.47 23.96 -25.21
CA CYS A 206 -7.49 23.89 -24.16
C CYS A 206 -6.43 24.98 -24.38
N MET A 207 -6.08 25.72 -23.34
CA MET A 207 -5.07 26.80 -23.41
C MET A 207 -3.67 26.27 -23.76
N TYR A 208 -3.36 25.04 -23.39
CA TYR A 208 -2.10 24.37 -23.61
C TYR A 208 -2.28 23.16 -24.53
N PRO A 209 -1.20 22.67 -25.16
CA PRO A 209 -1.25 21.42 -25.92
C PRO A 209 -1.67 20.26 -25.01
N ILE A 210 -2.54 19.39 -25.54
CA ILE A 210 -3.05 18.24 -24.79
C ILE A 210 -3.30 17.07 -25.71
N LEU A 211 -2.96 15.84 -25.31
CA LEU A 211 -3.21 14.63 -26.06
C LEU A 211 -3.40 13.38 -25.18
N VAL A 212 -4.05 12.36 -25.73
CA VAL A 212 -4.12 11.02 -25.15
C VAL A 212 -3.05 10.15 -25.81
N SER A 213 -2.07 9.67 -25.04
CA SER A 213 -0.97 8.84 -25.56
C SER A 213 -1.27 7.34 -25.50
N LYS A 214 -1.93 6.89 -24.44
CA LYS A 214 -2.20 5.46 -24.20
C LYS A 214 -3.63 5.23 -23.68
N LEU A 215 -4.19 4.09 -24.07
CA LEU A 215 -5.45 3.56 -23.51
C LEU A 215 -5.12 2.32 -22.71
N TYR A 216 -5.39 2.35 -21.41
CA TYR A 216 -5.25 1.20 -20.53
C TYR A 216 -6.52 0.35 -20.55
N ARG A 217 -6.37 -0.92 -20.89
CA ARG A 217 -7.46 -1.89 -21.02
C ARG A 217 -7.31 -2.98 -19.95
N PRO A 218 -8.18 -3.02 -18.93
CA PRO A 218 -8.17 -4.10 -17.95
C PRO A 218 -8.46 -5.44 -18.63
N LEU A 219 -7.62 -6.44 -18.36
CA LEU A 219 -7.82 -7.82 -18.83
C LEU A 219 -8.81 -8.60 -17.98
N ASP A 220 -8.92 -8.25 -16.70
CA ASP A 220 -9.90 -8.83 -15.81
C ASP A 220 -11.25 -8.19 -16.05
N ASN A 221 -11.92 -8.69 -17.02
CA ASN A 221 -13.29 -8.39 -17.47
C ASN A 221 -14.14 -7.39 -16.68
N ALA A 222 -15.03 -6.73 -17.41
CA ALA A 222 -16.04 -5.75 -16.97
C ALA A 222 -16.86 -6.14 -15.71
N ALA A 223 -16.88 -7.41 -15.30
CA ALA A 223 -17.47 -7.88 -14.05
C ALA A 223 -16.73 -7.42 -12.77
N SER A 224 -15.51 -6.87 -12.90
CA SER A 224 -14.69 -6.50 -11.73
C SER A 224 -14.81 -5.04 -11.31
N GLY A 225 -15.58 -4.22 -12.03
CA GLY A 225 -15.63 -2.77 -11.79
C GLY A 225 -14.32 -2.05 -12.16
N ALA A 226 -13.41 -2.72 -12.85
CA ALA A 226 -12.19 -2.11 -13.37
C ALA A 226 -12.55 -1.10 -14.45
N THR A 227 -12.24 0.17 -14.23
CA THR A 227 -12.50 1.26 -15.17
C THR A 227 -11.37 1.34 -16.17
N ARG A 228 -11.69 1.61 -17.44
CA ARG A 228 -10.69 1.92 -18.45
C ARG A 228 -10.03 3.24 -18.11
N ARG A 229 -8.71 3.29 -18.15
CA ARG A 229 -7.91 4.50 -17.91
C ARG A 229 -7.26 4.98 -19.19
N VAL A 230 -6.86 6.23 -19.20
CA VAL A 230 -6.13 6.87 -20.29
C VAL A 230 -4.94 7.64 -19.73
N GLU A 231 -3.85 7.62 -20.45
CA GLU A 231 -2.68 8.46 -20.18
C GLU A 231 -2.84 9.74 -21.00
N VAL A 232 -2.92 10.85 -20.31
CA VAL A 232 -3.06 12.18 -20.89
C VAL A 232 -1.75 12.94 -20.67
N HIS A 233 -1.20 13.49 -21.72
CA HIS A 233 -0.08 14.45 -21.69
C HIS A 233 -0.62 15.83 -22.00
N PHE A 234 -0.19 16.83 -21.25
CA PHE A 234 -0.59 18.21 -21.45
C PHE A 234 0.54 19.17 -21.13
N GLY A 235 0.56 20.29 -21.81
CA GLY A 235 1.42 21.42 -21.49
C GLY A 235 0.92 22.11 -20.23
N SER A 236 1.84 22.67 -19.48
CA SER A 236 1.61 23.53 -18.33
C SER A 236 2.63 24.65 -18.27
N GLU A 237 2.54 25.55 -17.30
CA GLU A 237 3.53 26.59 -17.06
C GLU A 237 4.93 26.02 -16.78
N GLU A 238 4.99 24.79 -16.22
CA GLU A 238 6.22 24.07 -15.88
C GLU A 238 6.73 23.16 -17.04
N GLY A 239 6.04 23.16 -18.17
CA GLY A 239 6.33 22.28 -19.31
C GLY A 239 5.33 21.12 -19.44
N TRP A 240 5.73 20.06 -20.13
CA TRP A 240 4.88 18.90 -20.33
C TRP A 240 4.68 18.09 -19.05
N GLN A 241 3.43 17.85 -18.71
CA GLN A 241 3.00 17.02 -17.59
C GLN A 241 2.27 15.77 -18.09
N LYS A 242 2.17 14.76 -17.23
CA LYS A 242 1.52 13.49 -17.51
C LYS A 242 0.56 13.12 -16.39
N ALA A 243 -0.65 12.70 -16.76
CA ALA A 243 -1.63 12.14 -15.81
C ALA A 243 -2.26 10.86 -16.35
N THR A 244 -2.46 9.87 -15.48
CA THR A 244 -3.26 8.67 -15.79
C THR A 244 -4.58 8.79 -15.07
N VAL A 245 -5.66 8.95 -15.81
CA VAL A 245 -7.01 9.18 -15.28
C VAL A 245 -8.01 8.16 -15.81
N GLU A 246 -9.13 8.00 -15.11
CA GLU A 246 -10.24 7.20 -15.63
C GLU A 246 -10.75 7.79 -16.94
N ARG A 247 -11.11 6.93 -17.89
CA ARG A 247 -11.64 7.37 -19.19
C ARG A 247 -12.87 8.28 -19.04
N GLU A 248 -13.62 8.11 -17.97
CA GLU A 248 -14.75 8.96 -17.64
C GLU A 248 -14.36 10.43 -17.46
N VAL A 249 -13.18 10.70 -16.90
CA VAL A 249 -12.66 12.06 -16.68
C VAL A 249 -12.60 12.82 -18.00
N ILE A 250 -12.00 12.25 -19.03
CA ILE A 250 -11.87 12.91 -20.35
C ILE A 250 -13.16 12.84 -21.19
N SER A 251 -14.19 12.14 -20.74
CA SER A 251 -15.48 12.00 -21.43
C SER A 251 -16.61 12.79 -20.77
N ASN A 252 -16.34 13.44 -19.64
CA ASN A 252 -17.33 14.15 -18.83
C ASN A 252 -16.88 15.60 -18.60
N VAL A 253 -17.73 16.55 -19.02
CA VAL A 253 -17.44 18.00 -18.96
C VAL A 253 -17.11 18.48 -17.55
N ASN A 254 -17.81 17.95 -16.53
CA ASN A 254 -17.56 18.37 -15.15
C ASN A 254 -16.31 17.73 -14.53
N LYS A 255 -15.94 16.52 -15.00
CA LYS A 255 -14.78 15.79 -14.47
C LYS A 255 -13.46 16.22 -15.11
N ILE A 256 -13.47 16.60 -16.39
CA ILE A 256 -12.24 16.96 -17.12
C ILE A 256 -11.55 18.17 -16.50
N ILE A 257 -12.31 19.07 -15.86
CA ILE A 257 -11.79 20.25 -15.16
C ILE A 257 -10.79 19.83 -14.04
N SER A 258 -10.92 18.62 -13.49
CA SER A 258 -9.98 18.15 -12.47
C SER A 258 -8.51 18.09 -12.93
N LEU A 259 -8.27 18.04 -14.25
CA LEU A 259 -6.92 18.10 -14.80
C LEU A 259 -6.27 19.48 -14.62
N SER A 260 -7.06 20.54 -14.41
CA SER A 260 -6.53 21.86 -14.09
C SER A 260 -5.77 21.90 -12.76
N ASN A 261 -6.11 21.01 -11.82
CA ASN A 261 -5.36 20.87 -10.55
C ASN A 261 -3.90 20.42 -10.77
N MET A 262 -3.61 19.85 -11.95
CA MET A 262 -2.28 19.42 -12.36
C MET A 262 -1.64 20.36 -13.40
N GLY A 263 -2.25 21.54 -13.64
CA GLY A 263 -1.74 22.55 -14.57
C GLY A 263 -2.26 22.46 -16.00
N ALA A 264 -3.22 21.56 -16.32
CA ALA A 264 -3.83 21.57 -17.66
C ALA A 264 -4.69 22.83 -17.86
N GLY A 265 -4.58 23.47 -19.05
CA GLY A 265 -5.28 24.69 -19.39
C GLY A 265 -6.79 24.50 -19.68
N ILE A 266 -7.51 23.85 -18.75
CA ILE A 266 -8.93 23.52 -18.88
C ILE A 266 -9.72 24.31 -17.84
N THR A 267 -10.74 25.01 -18.27
CA THR A 267 -11.67 25.80 -17.45
C THR A 267 -13.11 25.34 -17.63
N SER A 268 -14.05 25.91 -16.87
CA SER A 268 -15.50 25.66 -17.06
C SER A 268 -15.97 26.04 -18.48
N ASP A 269 -15.34 27.04 -19.09
CA ASP A 269 -15.76 27.61 -20.36
C ASP A 269 -15.31 26.76 -21.56
N ASN A 270 -14.11 26.19 -21.51
CA ASN A 270 -13.56 25.37 -22.62
C ASN A 270 -13.72 23.84 -22.41
N ALA A 271 -14.11 23.36 -21.22
CA ALA A 271 -14.21 21.95 -20.87
C ALA A 271 -15.02 21.11 -21.86
N ARG A 272 -16.16 21.62 -22.38
CA ARG A 272 -17.00 20.92 -23.36
C ARG A 272 -16.24 20.68 -24.67
N GLN A 273 -15.51 21.67 -25.12
CA GLN A 273 -14.73 21.58 -26.36
C GLN A 273 -13.51 20.68 -26.19
N CYS A 274 -12.90 20.70 -25.01
CA CYS A 274 -11.82 19.79 -24.69
C CYS A 274 -12.28 18.31 -24.69
N VAL A 275 -13.46 18.00 -24.14
CA VAL A 275 -14.05 16.64 -24.22
C VAL A 275 -14.30 16.24 -25.69
N ASN A 276 -14.84 17.14 -26.53
CA ASN A 276 -15.07 16.88 -27.95
C ASN A 276 -13.75 16.62 -28.70
N PHE A 277 -12.73 17.43 -28.44
CA PHE A 277 -11.41 17.24 -28.99
C PHE A 277 -10.81 15.88 -28.63
N MET A 278 -10.80 15.53 -27.34
CA MET A 278 -10.30 14.24 -26.85
C MET A 278 -11.02 13.06 -27.51
N ALA A 279 -12.36 13.14 -27.64
CA ALA A 279 -13.14 12.11 -28.31
C ALA A 279 -12.79 11.97 -29.79
N SER A 280 -12.61 13.09 -30.50
CA SER A 280 -12.17 13.15 -31.90
C SER A 280 -10.76 12.54 -32.09
N MET A 281 -9.79 12.96 -31.29
CA MET A 281 -8.43 12.44 -31.28
C MET A 281 -8.37 10.93 -31.07
N MET A 282 -9.06 10.42 -30.02
CA MET A 282 -9.11 8.99 -29.73
C MET A 282 -9.73 8.19 -30.89
N LYS A 283 -10.80 8.72 -31.52
CA LYS A 283 -11.45 8.09 -32.65
C LYS A 283 -10.52 8.00 -33.87
N GLU A 284 -9.92 9.12 -34.27
CA GLU A 284 -9.05 9.16 -35.46
C GLU A 284 -7.73 8.40 -35.25
N SER A 285 -7.13 8.53 -34.07
CA SER A 285 -5.90 7.81 -33.74
C SER A 285 -6.13 6.30 -33.59
N SER A 286 -7.27 5.87 -33.07
CA SER A 286 -7.64 4.46 -32.99
C SER A 286 -7.86 3.85 -34.39
N LYS A 287 -8.55 4.55 -35.30
CA LYS A 287 -8.77 4.10 -36.69
C LYS A 287 -7.44 3.87 -37.45
N ARG A 288 -6.43 4.61 -37.11
CA ARG A 288 -5.11 4.57 -37.75
C ARG A 288 -4.07 3.75 -36.99
N GLY A 289 -4.46 3.12 -35.88
CA GLY A 289 -3.60 2.27 -35.06
C GLY A 289 -2.48 3.02 -34.32
N SER A 290 -2.55 4.35 -34.22
CA SER A 290 -1.54 5.17 -33.51
C SER A 290 -1.79 5.25 -32.02
N LEU A 291 -3.03 5.03 -31.56
CA LEU A 291 -3.34 5.01 -30.13
C LEU A 291 -2.85 3.70 -29.50
N LYS A 292 -1.82 3.77 -28.69
CA LYS A 292 -1.24 2.61 -28.01
C LYS A 292 -2.25 2.05 -26.99
N ILE A 293 -2.63 0.77 -27.15
CA ILE A 293 -3.45 0.06 -26.18
C ILE A 293 -2.54 -0.76 -25.29
N VAL A 294 -2.57 -0.50 -23.98
CA VAL A 294 -1.79 -1.22 -22.97
C VAL A 294 -2.74 -2.06 -22.14
N ASN A 295 -2.48 -3.35 -22.09
CA ASN A 295 -3.26 -4.23 -21.23
C ASN A 295 -2.84 -4.00 -19.77
N THR A 296 -3.82 -3.97 -18.87
CA THR A 296 -3.55 -3.79 -17.45
C THR A 296 -4.08 -4.95 -16.63
N LEU A 297 -3.37 -5.24 -15.58
CA LEU A 297 -3.77 -6.15 -14.51
C LEU A 297 -3.85 -5.35 -13.21
N ASN A 298 -4.81 -5.68 -12.38
CA ASN A 298 -4.98 -5.07 -11.07
C ASN A 298 -4.42 -5.94 -9.93
N LYS A 299 -3.76 -7.05 -10.31
CA LYS A 299 -3.12 -8.01 -9.42
C LYS A 299 -1.73 -8.34 -9.93
N LEU A 300 -0.82 -8.55 -9.00
CA LEU A 300 0.49 -9.11 -9.27
C LEU A 300 0.40 -10.62 -9.55
N GLY A 301 1.54 -11.23 -9.88
CA GLY A 301 1.61 -12.65 -10.15
C GLY A 301 1.26 -13.00 -11.59
N TRP A 302 0.75 -14.19 -11.81
CA TRP A 302 0.51 -14.77 -13.14
C TRP A 302 -0.65 -14.12 -13.90
N ASP A 303 -0.46 -13.98 -15.20
CA ASP A 303 -1.57 -13.83 -16.13
C ASP A 303 -2.33 -15.17 -16.30
N LYS A 304 -3.47 -15.14 -17.03
CA LYS A 304 -4.34 -16.32 -17.19
C LYS A 304 -3.66 -17.51 -17.85
N ASP A 305 -2.69 -17.25 -18.70
CA ASP A 305 -2.02 -18.27 -19.52
C ASP A 305 -0.69 -18.70 -18.93
N PHE A 306 -0.32 -18.23 -17.75
CA PHE A 306 0.97 -18.49 -17.07
C PHE A 306 2.20 -18.14 -17.92
N LYS A 307 2.07 -17.11 -18.79
CA LYS A 307 3.17 -16.63 -19.63
C LYS A 307 3.93 -15.50 -19.00
N ASN A 308 3.22 -14.61 -18.30
CA ASN A 308 3.78 -13.42 -17.67
C ASN A 308 3.50 -13.43 -16.19
N PHE A 309 4.50 -13.00 -15.41
CA PHE A 309 4.42 -12.85 -13.95
C PHE A 309 4.77 -11.40 -13.58
N LEU A 310 3.78 -10.60 -13.16
CA LEU A 310 4.00 -9.22 -12.77
C LEU A 310 4.54 -9.13 -11.34
N PRO A 311 5.49 -8.22 -11.07
CA PRO A 311 6.03 -7.17 -11.96
C PRO A 311 7.25 -7.60 -12.79
N TYR A 312 7.62 -8.88 -12.80
CA TYR A 312 8.88 -9.34 -13.42
C TYR A 312 8.86 -9.31 -14.96
N THR A 313 7.68 -9.39 -15.55
CA THR A 313 7.49 -9.29 -17.00
C THR A 313 6.65 -8.04 -17.29
N THR A 314 7.20 -7.08 -18.08
CA THR A 314 6.59 -5.77 -18.28
C THR A 314 6.22 -5.48 -19.75
N ASP A 315 6.56 -6.35 -20.69
CA ASP A 315 6.51 -6.01 -22.12
C ASP A 315 5.10 -5.75 -22.66
N ASP A 316 4.07 -6.46 -22.16
CA ASP A 316 2.70 -6.37 -22.65
C ASP A 316 1.67 -5.90 -21.62
N TYR A 317 2.06 -5.71 -20.35
CA TYR A 317 1.15 -5.43 -19.27
C TYR A 317 1.67 -4.35 -18.33
N VAL A 318 0.74 -3.57 -17.76
CA VAL A 318 1.03 -2.59 -16.72
C VAL A 318 0.11 -2.86 -15.54
N PHE A 319 0.62 -2.69 -14.34
CA PHE A 319 -0.16 -2.81 -13.12
C PHE A 319 -0.99 -1.53 -12.88
N GLU A 320 -2.29 -1.69 -12.56
CA GLU A 320 -3.26 -0.59 -12.57
C GLU A 320 -3.51 0.06 -11.22
N ARG A 321 -3.18 -0.58 -10.10
CA ARG A 321 -3.41 -0.01 -8.76
C ARG A 321 -2.40 1.09 -8.44
N GLN A 322 -2.88 2.25 -7.96
CA GLN A 322 -2.09 3.48 -7.89
C GLN A 322 -1.61 3.86 -6.48
N ASP A 323 -2.29 3.44 -5.41
CA ASP A 323 -2.18 4.14 -4.13
C ASP A 323 -0.81 3.95 -3.41
N ASP A 324 -0.20 2.75 -3.47
CA ASP A 324 1.14 2.47 -2.93
C ASP A 324 2.08 1.77 -3.93
N LEU A 325 1.73 1.82 -5.19
CA LEU A 325 2.40 1.09 -6.25
C LEU A 325 3.90 1.40 -6.37
N PRO A 326 4.38 2.66 -6.30
CA PRO A 326 5.81 2.94 -6.42
C PRO A 326 6.63 2.26 -5.32
N ASN A 327 6.17 2.29 -4.09
CA ASN A 327 6.85 1.65 -2.96
C ASN A 327 6.86 0.14 -3.11
N MET A 328 5.73 -0.47 -3.44
CA MET A 328 5.61 -1.91 -3.69
C MET A 328 6.51 -2.37 -4.85
N MET A 329 6.55 -1.64 -5.96
CA MET A 329 7.41 -1.98 -7.09
C MET A 329 8.88 -1.85 -6.75
N ASN A 330 9.27 -0.84 -5.99
CA ASN A 330 10.64 -0.70 -5.50
C ASN A 330 11.01 -1.84 -4.56
N ALA A 331 10.13 -2.19 -3.63
CA ALA A 331 10.35 -3.29 -2.70
C ALA A 331 10.52 -4.65 -3.39
N LEU A 332 9.76 -4.90 -4.48
CA LEU A 332 9.82 -6.14 -5.27
C LEU A 332 10.90 -6.12 -6.37
N SER A 333 11.69 -5.04 -6.49
CA SER A 333 12.79 -4.94 -7.46
C SER A 333 14.02 -5.71 -6.97
N GLU A 334 14.90 -6.03 -7.92
CA GLU A 334 16.23 -6.54 -7.60
C GLU A 334 17.12 -5.42 -7.09
N HIS A 335 17.87 -5.70 -6.02
CA HIS A 335 18.85 -4.76 -5.47
C HIS A 335 20.11 -5.47 -5.03
N GLY A 336 21.28 -4.88 -5.33
CA GLY A 336 22.57 -5.40 -4.92
C GLY A 336 23.18 -6.37 -5.93
N ASN A 337 23.87 -7.40 -5.45
CA ASN A 337 24.62 -8.36 -6.25
C ASN A 337 23.97 -9.75 -6.21
N HIS A 338 23.55 -10.24 -7.36
CA HIS A 338 22.90 -11.53 -7.57
C HIS A 338 23.75 -12.71 -7.05
N ASP A 339 25.00 -12.83 -7.49
CA ASP A 339 25.85 -13.98 -7.16
C ASP A 339 26.25 -13.97 -5.69
N ALA A 340 26.46 -12.78 -5.11
CA ALA A 340 26.73 -12.63 -3.70
C ALA A 340 25.53 -13.07 -2.84
N TRP A 341 24.31 -12.70 -3.25
CA TRP A 341 23.07 -13.15 -2.59
C TRP A 341 22.99 -14.68 -2.57
N TYR A 342 23.15 -15.33 -3.74
CA TYR A 342 23.09 -16.78 -3.83
C TYR A 342 24.18 -17.46 -2.99
N THR A 343 25.39 -16.94 -3.01
CA THR A 343 26.49 -17.47 -2.21
C THR A 343 26.17 -17.44 -0.72
N LYS A 344 25.71 -16.29 -0.22
CA LYS A 344 25.39 -16.12 1.20
C LYS A 344 24.13 -16.91 1.60
N PHE A 345 23.11 -16.97 0.73
CA PHE A 345 21.89 -17.73 1.00
C PHE A 345 22.16 -19.25 1.05
N LYS A 346 23.03 -19.76 0.15
CA LYS A 346 23.49 -21.15 0.17
C LYS A 346 24.26 -21.48 1.43
N GLU A 347 25.14 -20.60 1.90
CA GLU A 347 25.83 -20.76 3.19
C GLU A 347 24.85 -21.08 4.32
N ILE A 348 23.70 -20.37 4.38
CA ILE A 348 22.68 -20.64 5.40
C ILE A 348 21.98 -21.97 5.13
N ARG A 349 21.66 -22.32 3.88
CA ARG A 349 21.05 -23.60 3.50
C ARG A 349 21.95 -24.79 3.88
N ASP A 350 23.26 -24.66 3.70
CA ASP A 350 24.25 -25.71 3.99
C ASP A 350 24.33 -26.04 5.50
N LEU A 351 23.86 -25.14 6.38
CA LEU A 351 23.71 -25.43 7.80
C LEU A 351 22.57 -26.41 8.10
N ASN A 352 21.77 -26.75 7.09
CA ASN A 352 20.63 -27.68 7.16
C ASN A 352 19.65 -27.37 8.30
N TYR A 353 19.39 -26.08 8.53
CA TYR A 353 18.43 -25.64 9.52
C TYR A 353 16.98 -25.79 9.00
N LYS A 354 16.28 -26.78 9.54
CA LYS A 354 14.95 -27.21 9.05
C LYS A 354 13.91 -26.10 8.93
N PRO A 355 13.76 -25.16 9.91
CA PRO A 355 12.83 -24.05 9.78
C PRO A 355 13.13 -23.11 8.59
N PHE A 356 14.43 -22.86 8.29
CA PHE A 356 14.83 -22.03 7.16
C PHE A 356 14.49 -22.69 5.81
N LYS A 357 14.74 -24.00 5.69
CA LYS A 357 14.37 -24.78 4.51
C LYS A 357 12.86 -24.75 4.28
N LEU A 358 12.08 -24.95 5.34
CA LEU A 358 10.62 -24.92 5.28
C LEU A 358 10.09 -23.54 4.91
N ALA A 359 10.63 -22.49 5.49
CA ALA A 359 10.29 -21.11 5.17
C ALA A 359 10.56 -20.80 3.69
N THR A 360 11.76 -21.15 3.18
CA THR A 360 12.13 -20.97 1.77
C THR A 360 11.14 -21.67 0.84
N ALA A 361 10.87 -22.96 1.09
CA ALA A 361 9.95 -23.75 0.27
C ALA A 361 8.50 -23.20 0.30
N THR A 362 8.05 -22.71 1.46
CA THR A 362 6.73 -22.09 1.62
C THR A 362 6.56 -20.85 0.75
N LEU A 363 7.58 -19.97 0.74
CA LEU A 363 7.50 -18.76 -0.09
C LEU A 363 7.48 -19.09 -1.58
N LEU A 364 8.34 -19.99 -2.03
CA LEU A 364 8.41 -20.41 -3.44
C LEU A 364 7.16 -21.16 -3.88
N ALA A 365 6.51 -21.92 -2.99
CA ALA A 365 5.26 -22.64 -3.26
C ALA A 365 4.12 -21.72 -3.72
N SER A 366 4.11 -20.45 -3.30
CA SER A 366 3.11 -19.47 -3.71
C SER A 366 3.06 -19.28 -5.23
N VAL A 367 4.21 -19.30 -5.88
CA VAL A 367 4.33 -19.10 -7.34
C VAL A 367 3.70 -20.23 -8.13
N ILE A 368 3.85 -21.49 -7.68
CA ILE A 368 3.33 -22.65 -8.41
C ILE A 368 1.90 -23.03 -8.03
N LEU A 369 1.41 -22.56 -6.89
CA LEU A 369 0.07 -22.88 -6.36
C LEU A 369 -1.07 -22.65 -7.37
N PRO A 370 -1.15 -21.52 -8.09
CA PRO A 370 -2.22 -21.24 -9.05
C PRO A 370 -2.18 -22.14 -10.30
N MET A 371 -1.04 -22.79 -10.58
CA MET A 371 -0.90 -23.70 -11.72
C MET A 371 -1.52 -25.07 -11.44
N LEU A 372 -1.81 -25.37 -10.17
CA LEU A 372 -2.32 -26.65 -9.73
C LEU A 372 -3.84 -26.62 -9.61
N PRO A 373 -4.56 -27.64 -10.09
CA PRO A 373 -6.01 -27.65 -10.10
C PRO A 373 -6.58 -27.75 -8.67
N LYS A 374 -7.52 -26.86 -8.33
CA LYS A 374 -8.30 -26.89 -7.08
C LYS A 374 -7.44 -26.94 -5.80
N GLN A 375 -6.32 -26.24 -5.80
CA GLN A 375 -5.49 -26.09 -4.59
C GLN A 375 -5.92 -24.83 -3.82
N ASP A 376 -6.18 -25.02 -2.53
CA ASP A 376 -6.32 -23.90 -1.59
C ASP A 376 -4.93 -23.41 -1.18
N GLY A 377 -4.83 -22.16 -0.71
CA GLY A 377 -3.63 -21.65 -0.07
C GLY A 377 -3.35 -22.41 1.24
N PHE A 378 -2.13 -22.32 1.73
CA PHE A 378 -1.76 -22.88 3.02
C PHE A 378 -0.80 -21.94 3.76
N ILE A 379 -0.65 -22.20 5.04
CA ILE A 379 0.13 -21.39 5.96
C ILE A 379 1.16 -22.28 6.62
N THR A 380 2.39 -21.80 6.68
CA THR A 380 3.41 -22.40 7.54
C THR A 380 3.55 -21.56 8.79
N ASP A 381 3.36 -22.19 9.95
CA ASP A 381 3.47 -21.54 11.26
C ASP A 381 4.76 -21.97 11.96
N LEU A 382 5.70 -21.05 12.07
CA LEU A 382 6.96 -21.23 12.79
C LEU A 382 6.76 -20.77 14.24
N TYR A 383 6.37 -21.70 15.11
CA TYR A 383 6.04 -21.36 16.50
C TYR A 383 7.15 -21.79 17.48
N GLY A 384 7.21 -21.12 18.62
CA GLY A 384 8.20 -21.42 19.67
C GLY A 384 8.59 -20.19 20.50
N GLY A 385 9.42 -20.38 21.50
CA GLY A 385 9.87 -19.33 22.42
C GLY A 385 10.47 -18.09 21.74
N SER A 386 10.42 -16.95 22.41
CA SER A 386 11.05 -15.72 21.96
C SER A 386 12.58 -15.86 21.99
N GLY A 387 13.28 -15.11 21.11
CA GLY A 387 14.75 -15.04 21.08
C GLY A 387 15.46 -16.12 20.24
N HIS A 388 14.76 -17.08 19.65
CA HIS A 388 15.35 -18.11 18.79
C HIS A 388 15.69 -17.63 17.35
N GLY A 389 15.50 -16.36 17.05
CA GLY A 389 15.85 -15.78 15.75
C GLY A 389 14.79 -15.95 14.67
N LYS A 390 13.54 -16.26 15.02
CA LYS A 390 12.42 -16.41 14.04
C LYS A 390 12.28 -15.17 13.16
N SER A 391 12.15 -13.98 13.74
CA SER A 391 11.99 -12.72 12.98
C SER A 391 13.16 -12.42 12.08
N ALA A 392 14.41 -12.62 12.57
CA ALA A 392 15.60 -12.46 11.74
C ALA A 392 15.62 -13.43 10.54
N MET A 393 15.24 -14.68 10.77
CA MET A 393 15.10 -15.67 9.70
C MET A 393 14.00 -15.28 8.70
N LEU A 394 12.83 -14.80 9.16
CA LEU A 394 11.75 -14.33 8.29
C LEU A 394 12.20 -13.15 7.43
N SER A 395 12.93 -12.19 8.02
CA SER A 395 13.49 -11.06 7.28
C SER A 395 14.47 -11.52 6.19
N ILE A 396 15.34 -12.48 6.48
CA ILE A 396 16.29 -13.03 5.48
C ILE A 396 15.55 -13.75 4.36
N VAL A 397 14.57 -14.62 4.66
CA VAL A 397 13.85 -15.36 3.60
C VAL A 397 12.94 -14.43 2.79
N SER A 398 12.49 -13.29 3.32
CA SER A 398 11.72 -12.32 2.52
C SER A 398 12.50 -11.78 1.34
N THR A 399 13.84 -11.73 1.45
CA THR A 399 14.74 -11.26 0.39
C THR A 399 14.75 -12.13 -0.87
N ILE A 400 14.12 -13.30 -0.82
CA ILE A 400 13.81 -14.09 -2.01
C ILE A 400 13.01 -13.27 -3.03
N PHE A 401 12.03 -12.47 -2.57
CA PHE A 401 11.10 -11.73 -3.42
C PHE A 401 11.19 -10.20 -3.28
N SER A 402 11.54 -9.69 -2.11
CA SER A 402 11.47 -8.26 -1.80
C SER A 402 12.56 -7.84 -0.83
N ASP A 403 12.65 -6.53 -0.58
CA ASP A 403 13.38 -6.08 0.59
C ASP A 403 12.76 -6.63 1.90
N MET A 404 13.49 -6.51 3.00
CA MET A 404 13.10 -7.06 4.29
C MET A 404 12.40 -6.03 5.21
N ASP A 405 12.25 -4.76 4.78
CA ASP A 405 11.57 -3.75 5.59
C ASP A 405 10.06 -3.91 5.45
N ASN A 406 9.37 -4.18 6.55
CA ASN A 406 7.91 -4.33 6.59
C ASN A 406 7.14 -3.04 6.22
N ARG A 407 7.82 -1.90 6.15
CA ARG A 407 7.26 -0.59 5.77
C ARG A 407 7.40 -0.28 4.28
N SER A 408 8.19 -1.04 3.56
CA SER A 408 8.50 -0.78 2.15
C SER A 408 7.37 -1.15 1.18
N GLY A 409 6.39 -1.94 1.64
CA GLY A 409 5.34 -2.51 0.77
C GLY A 409 5.73 -3.84 0.13
N GLY A 410 6.80 -4.51 0.61
CA GLY A 410 7.20 -5.86 0.21
C GLY A 410 6.32 -6.97 0.78
N ILE A 411 6.76 -8.22 0.64
CA ILE A 411 6.00 -9.39 1.11
C ILE A 411 6.01 -9.56 2.63
N PHE A 412 6.89 -8.88 3.34
CA PHE A 412 6.96 -8.87 4.80
C PHE A 412 6.00 -7.81 5.34
N LEU A 413 4.88 -8.25 5.94
CA LEU A 413 3.78 -7.38 6.34
C LEU A 413 3.81 -7.13 7.85
N ASP A 414 3.36 -5.94 8.25
CA ASP A 414 3.16 -5.61 9.65
C ASP A 414 2.00 -6.41 10.24
N SER A 415 2.18 -6.97 11.44
CA SER A 415 1.13 -7.66 12.20
C SER A 415 -0.03 -6.74 12.64
N GLU A 416 0.18 -5.41 12.63
CA GLU A 416 -0.85 -4.42 12.98
C GLU A 416 -1.81 -4.08 11.84
N ASN A 417 -1.64 -4.67 10.67
CA ASN A 417 -2.54 -4.49 9.54
C ASN A 417 -3.99 -4.83 9.89
N THR A 418 -4.92 -3.95 9.53
CA THR A 418 -6.34 -4.28 9.68
C THR A 418 -6.72 -5.47 8.78
N PRO A 419 -7.70 -6.32 9.16
CA PRO A 419 -8.16 -7.43 8.31
C PRO A 419 -8.56 -6.99 6.89
N THR A 420 -9.08 -5.77 6.73
CA THR A 420 -9.46 -5.21 5.43
C THR A 420 -8.23 -4.80 4.60
N SER A 421 -7.21 -4.20 5.23
CA SER A 421 -5.95 -3.87 4.58
C SER A 421 -5.24 -5.15 4.12
N LEU A 422 -5.15 -6.14 4.99
CA LEU A 422 -4.54 -7.43 4.67
C LEU A 422 -5.28 -8.16 3.52
N GLU A 423 -6.63 -8.10 3.50
CA GLU A 423 -7.44 -8.65 2.42
C GLU A 423 -7.12 -7.97 1.07
N LEU A 424 -6.96 -6.65 1.07
CA LEU A 424 -6.60 -5.87 -0.10
C LEU A 424 -5.17 -6.19 -0.57
N THR A 425 -4.22 -6.28 0.36
CA THR A 425 -2.83 -6.66 0.09
C THR A 425 -2.75 -8.06 -0.50
N CYS A 426 -3.42 -9.06 0.08
CA CYS A 426 -3.47 -10.42 -0.46
C CYS A 426 -4.09 -10.46 -1.88
N ASP A 427 -5.16 -9.68 -2.13
CA ASP A 427 -5.75 -9.58 -3.47
C ASP A 427 -4.80 -8.94 -4.48
N THR A 428 -3.99 -7.96 -4.04
CA THR A 428 -2.99 -7.29 -4.86
C THR A 428 -1.81 -8.20 -5.17
N PHE A 429 -1.24 -8.84 -4.15
CA PHE A 429 -0.12 -9.78 -4.30
C PHE A 429 -0.52 -11.04 -5.07
N ASN A 430 -1.73 -11.52 -4.87
CA ASN A 430 -2.36 -12.63 -5.58
C ASN A 430 -1.54 -13.95 -5.55
N ASN A 431 -0.39 -14.03 -6.22
CA ASN A 431 0.46 -15.23 -6.29
C ASN A 431 1.83 -15.04 -5.61
N PHE A 432 2.11 -13.86 -5.07
CA PHE A 432 3.24 -13.67 -4.17
C PHE A 432 2.93 -14.23 -2.79
N PRO A 433 3.92 -14.76 -2.06
CA PRO A 433 3.73 -15.12 -0.67
C PRO A 433 3.55 -13.89 0.21
N VAL A 434 3.05 -14.08 1.43
CA VAL A 434 3.02 -13.06 2.47
C VAL A 434 3.69 -13.60 3.74
N ILE A 435 4.38 -12.73 4.46
CA ILE A 435 5.00 -13.03 5.75
C ILE A 435 4.33 -12.17 6.82
N LEU A 436 3.91 -12.80 7.91
CA LEU A 436 3.29 -12.16 9.08
C LEU A 436 4.10 -12.53 10.32
N ASP A 437 4.82 -11.57 10.87
CA ASP A 437 5.60 -11.79 12.08
C ASP A 437 4.76 -11.52 13.33
N ASP A 438 5.05 -12.28 14.40
CA ASP A 438 4.56 -12.09 15.76
C ASP A 438 3.02 -12.16 15.92
N ALA A 439 2.45 -13.20 15.36
CA ALA A 439 1.02 -13.48 15.33
C ALA A 439 0.34 -13.64 16.71
N SER A 440 1.11 -13.86 17.77
CA SER A 440 0.62 -14.17 19.09
C SER A 440 0.50 -12.96 20.02
N LYS A 441 1.02 -11.78 19.63
CA LYS A 441 0.97 -10.57 20.46
C LYS A 441 -0.41 -9.90 20.44
N GLY A 442 -0.92 -9.60 21.60
CA GLY A 442 -2.12 -8.80 21.79
C GLY A 442 -3.22 -9.45 22.66
N ASP A 443 -4.29 -8.71 22.83
CA ASP A 443 -5.48 -9.16 23.54
C ASP A 443 -6.26 -10.23 22.74
N GLN A 444 -7.32 -10.77 23.35
CA GLN A 444 -8.14 -11.82 22.71
C GLN A 444 -8.78 -11.36 21.39
N ASP A 445 -9.12 -10.07 21.26
CA ASP A 445 -9.71 -9.53 20.05
C ASP A 445 -8.70 -9.44 18.90
N LYS A 446 -7.45 -9.07 19.19
CA LYS A 446 -6.37 -9.08 18.18
C LYS A 446 -6.08 -10.51 17.73
N LYS A 447 -6.00 -11.48 18.65
CA LYS A 447 -5.82 -12.89 18.29
C LYS A 447 -6.95 -13.43 17.41
N ARG A 448 -8.20 -13.11 17.71
CA ARG A 448 -9.35 -13.51 16.88
C ARG A 448 -9.29 -12.89 15.49
N LYS A 449 -8.97 -11.59 15.36
CA LYS A 449 -8.82 -10.92 14.07
C LYS A 449 -7.71 -11.54 13.24
N PHE A 450 -6.60 -11.89 13.88
CA PHE A 450 -5.49 -12.58 13.23
C PHE A 450 -5.90 -13.98 12.74
N GLN A 451 -6.61 -14.76 13.56
CA GLN A 451 -7.15 -16.06 13.15
C GLN A 451 -8.11 -15.94 11.95
N GLU A 452 -8.97 -14.92 11.93
CA GLU A 452 -9.84 -14.64 10.78
C GLU A 452 -9.01 -14.32 9.51
N ALA A 453 -7.92 -13.57 9.67
CA ALA A 453 -7.00 -13.24 8.58
C ALA A 453 -6.28 -14.47 8.03
N VAL A 454 -5.75 -15.32 8.91
CA VAL A 454 -5.13 -16.60 8.56
C VAL A 454 -6.11 -17.51 7.80
N MET A 455 -7.36 -17.58 8.27
CA MET A 455 -8.41 -18.32 7.60
C MET A 455 -8.78 -17.78 6.22
N MET A 456 -8.82 -16.47 6.09
CA MET A 456 -9.05 -15.79 4.84
C MET A 456 -7.95 -16.13 3.82
N ILE A 457 -6.69 -16.06 4.25
CA ILE A 457 -5.53 -16.40 3.42
C ILE A 457 -5.62 -17.85 2.96
N ALA A 458 -5.83 -18.78 3.90
CA ALA A 458 -5.95 -20.21 3.60
C ALA A 458 -7.10 -20.54 2.66
N ASN A 459 -8.22 -19.82 2.73
CA ASN A 459 -9.37 -20.01 1.83
C ASN A 459 -9.20 -19.30 0.47
N GLY A 460 -8.20 -18.45 0.29
CA GLY A 460 -7.95 -17.66 -0.92
C GLY A 460 -9.10 -16.71 -1.29
N ARG A 461 -9.91 -16.30 -0.29
CA ARG A 461 -11.12 -15.49 -0.54
C ARG A 461 -11.38 -14.51 0.58
N GLY A 462 -11.62 -13.25 0.22
CA GLY A 462 -12.04 -12.20 1.13
C GLY A 462 -13.50 -12.33 1.58
N LYS A 463 -13.94 -11.43 2.45
CA LYS A 463 -15.33 -11.36 2.92
C LYS A 463 -16.27 -10.78 1.85
N ASN A 464 -17.51 -11.29 1.77
CA ASN A 464 -18.54 -10.69 0.93
C ASN A 464 -18.99 -9.35 1.55
N ARG A 465 -19.07 -8.31 0.73
CA ARG A 465 -19.54 -6.98 1.14
C ARG A 465 -20.56 -6.46 0.14
N ALA A 466 -21.57 -5.72 0.62
CA ALA A 466 -22.48 -4.97 -0.23
C ALA A 466 -21.90 -3.59 -0.55
N THR A 467 -22.24 -3.04 -1.73
CA THR A 467 -22.00 -1.65 -2.06
C THR A 467 -23.05 -0.76 -1.38
N LYS A 468 -22.85 0.57 -1.37
CA LYS A 468 -23.83 1.54 -0.88
C LYS A 468 -25.20 1.39 -1.58
N ASP A 469 -25.20 0.92 -2.82
CA ASP A 469 -26.40 0.69 -3.64
C ASP A 469 -27.00 -0.73 -3.46
N LEU A 470 -26.67 -1.43 -2.38
CA LEU A 470 -27.14 -2.79 -2.07
C LEU A 470 -26.78 -3.85 -3.13
N LYS A 471 -25.82 -3.57 -4.00
CA LYS A 471 -25.27 -4.55 -4.93
C LYS A 471 -24.12 -5.32 -4.26
N GLN A 472 -23.96 -6.57 -4.62
CA GLN A 472 -22.85 -7.38 -4.12
C GLN A 472 -21.53 -6.86 -4.72
N ARG A 473 -20.60 -6.42 -3.87
CA ARG A 473 -19.23 -6.06 -4.29
C ARG A 473 -18.51 -7.33 -4.74
N LYS A 474 -17.72 -7.26 -5.81
CA LYS A 474 -16.86 -8.38 -6.21
C LYS A 474 -16.00 -8.80 -5.02
N ARG A 475 -16.05 -10.07 -4.69
CA ARG A 475 -15.23 -10.66 -3.63
C ARG A 475 -13.78 -10.73 -4.07
N TYR A 476 -12.88 -10.33 -3.21
CA TYR A 476 -11.46 -10.50 -3.42
C TYR A 476 -11.09 -11.98 -3.48
N THR A 477 -10.16 -12.35 -4.38
CA THR A 477 -9.72 -13.74 -4.56
C THR A 477 -8.23 -13.75 -4.84
N PHE A 478 -7.50 -14.65 -4.23
CA PHE A 478 -6.06 -14.79 -4.39
C PHE A 478 -5.67 -16.26 -4.21
N SER A 479 -4.47 -16.60 -4.69
CA SER A 479 -3.90 -17.94 -4.56
C SER A 479 -2.45 -17.79 -4.13
N LEU A 480 -2.20 -17.82 -2.83
CA LEU A 480 -0.89 -17.58 -2.24
C LEU A 480 -0.67 -18.44 -1.01
N THR A 481 0.58 -18.51 -0.56
CA THR A 481 0.99 -19.09 0.71
C THR A 481 1.33 -18.01 1.71
N ALA A 482 1.21 -18.31 3.00
CA ALA A 482 1.68 -17.43 4.05
C ALA A 482 2.70 -18.12 4.95
N LEU A 483 3.69 -17.36 5.39
CA LEU A 483 4.64 -17.75 6.41
C LEU A 483 4.37 -16.89 7.66
N VAL A 484 4.19 -17.54 8.79
CA VAL A 484 3.80 -16.88 10.04
C VAL A 484 4.79 -17.24 11.12
N SER A 485 5.11 -16.30 12.00
CA SER A 485 5.77 -16.60 13.27
C SER A 485 4.83 -16.42 14.45
N SER A 486 4.94 -17.28 15.45
CA SER A 486 4.14 -17.23 16.65
C SER A 486 4.89 -17.75 17.88
N GLU A 487 4.45 -17.43 19.09
CA GLU A 487 5.00 -18.03 20.30
C GLU A 487 4.36 -19.40 20.61
N GLN A 488 3.09 -19.56 20.22
CA GLN A 488 2.35 -20.82 20.33
C GLN A 488 1.70 -21.12 18.99
N VAL A 489 1.53 -22.40 18.68
CA VAL A 489 0.91 -22.82 17.42
C VAL A 489 -0.45 -22.11 17.24
N ILE A 490 -0.61 -21.43 16.09
CA ILE A 490 -1.79 -20.57 15.82
C ILE A 490 -3.10 -21.38 15.78
N THR A 491 -3.03 -22.69 15.58
CA THR A 491 -4.20 -23.57 15.53
C THR A 491 -4.70 -24.02 16.91
N LYS A 492 -3.99 -23.69 17.99
CA LYS A 492 -4.33 -24.13 19.34
C LYS A 492 -5.76 -23.75 19.74
N ASP A 493 -6.17 -22.55 19.38
CA ASP A 493 -7.46 -21.96 19.76
C ASP A 493 -8.53 -22.09 18.64
N TYR A 494 -8.24 -22.82 17.54
CA TYR A 494 -9.17 -22.96 16.43
C TYR A 494 -10.28 -23.96 16.78
N THR A 495 -11.53 -23.52 16.66
CA THR A 495 -12.71 -24.34 16.92
C THR A 495 -13.11 -25.22 15.73
N THR A 496 -12.67 -24.88 14.52
CA THR A 496 -13.08 -25.59 13.30
C THR A 496 -11.96 -26.43 12.70
N ASN A 497 -12.23 -27.73 12.50
CA ASN A 497 -11.26 -28.69 11.94
C ASN A 497 -10.73 -28.30 10.56
N GLY A 498 -11.56 -27.64 9.72
CA GLY A 498 -11.17 -27.24 8.36
C GLY A 498 -9.99 -26.27 8.29
N SER A 499 -9.78 -25.48 9.32
CA SER A 499 -8.70 -24.48 9.42
C SER A 499 -7.35 -25.13 9.68
N ILE A 500 -7.36 -26.14 10.54
CA ILE A 500 -6.14 -26.80 11.03
C ILE A 500 -5.41 -27.49 9.89
N TYR A 501 -6.16 -28.10 8.95
CA TYR A 501 -5.56 -28.80 7.81
C TYR A 501 -4.80 -27.91 6.82
N ARG A 502 -5.01 -26.58 6.88
CA ARG A 502 -4.34 -25.61 6.02
C ARG A 502 -3.12 -24.97 6.66
N VAL A 503 -2.81 -25.35 7.90
CA VAL A 503 -1.63 -24.88 8.63
C VAL A 503 -0.63 -26.03 8.74
N LEU A 504 0.61 -25.76 8.38
CA LEU A 504 1.76 -26.65 8.56
C LEU A 504 2.58 -26.09 9.76
N PRO A 505 2.39 -26.64 10.96
CA PRO A 505 3.07 -26.16 12.15
C PRO A 505 4.50 -26.71 12.22
N LYS A 506 5.46 -25.85 12.59
CA LYS A 506 6.83 -26.25 12.88
C LYS A 506 7.30 -25.59 14.16
N LEU A 507 7.63 -26.41 15.16
CA LEU A 507 8.27 -25.95 16.37
C LEU A 507 9.70 -25.47 16.07
N VAL A 508 10.02 -24.27 16.54
CA VAL A 508 11.36 -23.68 16.52
C VAL A 508 11.89 -23.68 17.93
N ASP A 509 12.53 -24.77 18.30
CA ASP A 509 13.11 -25.05 19.63
C ASP A 509 14.64 -24.83 19.66
N GLU A 510 15.27 -24.84 18.50
CA GLU A 510 16.69 -24.52 18.33
C GLU A 510 16.88 -23.06 17.90
N TYR A 511 17.98 -22.44 18.34
CA TYR A 511 18.39 -21.12 17.88
C TYR A 511 18.70 -21.13 16.37
N PHE A 512 18.33 -20.07 15.69
CA PHE A 512 18.84 -19.81 14.34
C PHE A 512 20.38 -19.85 14.40
N PRO A 513 21.08 -20.57 13.50
CA PRO A 513 22.52 -20.88 13.66
C PRO A 513 23.39 -19.67 13.91
N TYR A 514 23.11 -18.54 13.27
CA TYR A 514 23.87 -17.29 13.44
C TYR A 514 23.75 -16.65 14.84
N LEU A 515 22.80 -17.09 15.64
CA LEU A 515 22.63 -16.68 17.05
C LEU A 515 23.30 -17.67 18.02
N ASP A 516 23.53 -18.91 17.59
CA ASP A 516 24.14 -19.94 18.44
C ASP A 516 25.68 -19.93 18.34
N LYS A 517 26.28 -18.91 18.95
CA LYS A 517 27.75 -18.76 18.99
C LYS A 517 28.45 -19.86 19.76
N LYS A 518 27.77 -20.66 20.58
CA LYS A 518 28.34 -21.81 21.25
C LYS A 518 28.55 -22.97 20.28
N LYS A 519 27.53 -23.23 19.45
CA LYS A 519 27.60 -24.32 18.46
C LYS A 519 28.34 -23.91 17.18
N TYR A 520 28.24 -22.64 16.79
CA TYR A 520 28.82 -22.10 15.55
C TYR A 520 29.65 -20.84 15.79
N PRO A 521 30.83 -20.94 16.46
CA PRO A 521 31.64 -19.77 16.85
C PRO A 521 32.21 -18.98 15.68
N ASN A 522 32.38 -19.62 14.52
CA ASN A 522 33.02 -19.04 13.33
C ASN A 522 32.01 -18.37 12.37
N LEU A 523 30.70 -18.49 12.61
CA LEU A 523 29.72 -17.78 11.77
C LEU A 523 29.78 -16.26 12.04
N GLU A 524 29.43 -15.48 11.01
CA GLU A 524 29.27 -14.02 11.13
C GLU A 524 28.24 -13.67 12.22
N ASN A 525 28.20 -12.41 12.63
CA ASN A 525 27.16 -11.94 13.51
C ASN A 525 25.85 -11.83 12.74
N ILE A 526 24.72 -11.97 13.44
CA ILE A 526 23.39 -11.86 12.84
C ILE A 526 23.12 -10.46 12.26
N GLU A 527 23.68 -9.44 12.86
CA GLU A 527 23.59 -8.05 12.43
C GLU A 527 24.28 -7.85 11.07
N ASP A 528 25.47 -8.42 10.87
CA ASP A 528 26.20 -8.35 9.60
C ASP A 528 25.43 -9.10 8.50
N LEU A 529 24.85 -10.25 8.85
CA LEU A 529 24.00 -11.02 7.93
C LEU A 529 22.74 -10.26 7.52
N ILE A 530 22.04 -9.63 8.46
CA ILE A 530 20.88 -8.78 8.17
C ILE A 530 21.29 -7.60 7.31
N TRP A 531 22.37 -6.90 7.65
CA TRP A 531 22.91 -5.79 6.86
C TRP A 531 23.22 -6.21 5.42
N PHE A 532 23.81 -7.39 5.23
CA PHE A 532 24.08 -7.93 3.91
C PHE A 532 22.80 -8.10 3.09
N PHE A 533 21.77 -8.73 3.67
CA PHE A 533 20.51 -9.00 2.98
C PHE A 533 19.64 -7.77 2.80
N GLN A 534 19.76 -6.72 3.63
CA GLN A 534 19.14 -5.41 3.39
C GLN A 534 19.64 -4.76 2.09
N ASN A 535 20.89 -5.04 1.71
CA ASN A 535 21.52 -4.48 0.52
C ASN A 535 21.53 -5.46 -0.67
N ASN A 536 20.98 -6.67 -0.51
CA ASN A 536 20.94 -7.68 -1.56
C ASN A 536 19.62 -8.46 -1.48
N TYR A 537 18.71 -8.26 -2.44
CA TYR A 537 17.41 -8.92 -2.42
C TYR A 537 16.72 -8.98 -3.79
N GLY A 538 15.62 -9.76 -3.93
CA GLY A 538 14.71 -9.78 -5.08
C GLY A 538 15.10 -10.72 -6.22
N PHE A 539 16.24 -11.40 -6.15
CA PHE A 539 16.77 -12.22 -7.23
C PHE A 539 16.10 -13.59 -7.35
N CYS A 540 16.05 -14.34 -6.26
CA CYS A 540 15.67 -15.76 -6.28
C CYS A 540 14.21 -15.96 -6.71
N GLY A 541 13.29 -15.11 -6.29
CA GLY A 541 11.89 -15.17 -6.70
C GLY A 541 11.71 -15.01 -8.20
N ARG A 542 12.46 -14.10 -8.81
CA ARG A 542 12.48 -13.87 -10.25
C ARG A 542 13.05 -15.08 -11.00
N ASP A 543 14.19 -15.59 -10.56
CA ASP A 543 14.81 -16.77 -11.17
C ASP A 543 13.92 -18.01 -11.05
N PHE A 544 13.23 -18.17 -9.91
CA PHE A 544 12.26 -19.23 -9.72
C PHE A 544 11.09 -19.14 -10.69
N VAL A 545 10.53 -17.96 -10.87
CA VAL A 545 9.47 -17.70 -11.85
C VAL A 545 9.92 -18.07 -13.26
N GLU A 546 11.12 -17.64 -13.66
CA GLU A 546 11.66 -17.97 -14.98
C GLU A 546 11.89 -19.48 -15.15
N GLN A 547 12.32 -20.18 -14.10
CA GLN A 547 12.45 -21.62 -14.14
C GLN A 547 11.09 -22.34 -14.21
N VAL A 548 10.08 -21.85 -13.50
CA VAL A 548 8.70 -22.34 -13.56
C VAL A 548 8.12 -22.14 -14.96
N LYS A 549 8.36 -21.01 -15.60
CA LYS A 549 7.97 -20.74 -17.01
C LYS A 549 8.62 -21.74 -17.98
N LYS A 550 9.93 -22.01 -17.81
CA LYS A 550 10.66 -22.98 -18.65
C LYS A 550 10.13 -24.41 -18.50
N LEU A 551 9.76 -24.81 -17.28
CA LEU A 551 9.18 -26.12 -17.00
C LEU A 551 7.77 -26.25 -17.60
N GLY A 552 6.97 -25.21 -17.48
CA GLY A 552 5.58 -25.18 -17.89
C GLY A 552 4.62 -25.90 -16.94
N GLN A 553 3.35 -25.55 -16.99
CA GLN A 553 2.31 -26.05 -16.08
C GLN A 553 2.22 -27.57 -16.03
N GLN A 554 2.29 -28.25 -17.17
CA GLN A 554 2.11 -29.71 -17.23
C GLN A 554 3.16 -30.44 -16.41
N LYS A 555 4.45 -30.12 -16.55
CA LYS A 555 5.53 -30.79 -15.80
C LYS A 555 5.44 -30.50 -14.29
N ILE A 556 4.98 -29.30 -13.92
CA ILE A 556 4.74 -28.94 -12.52
C ILE A 556 3.60 -29.80 -11.94
N MET A 557 2.51 -29.97 -12.68
CA MET A 557 1.39 -30.84 -12.28
C MET A 557 1.82 -32.31 -12.15
N GLU A 558 2.64 -32.83 -13.05
CA GLU A 558 3.18 -34.19 -13.00
C GLU A 558 4.06 -34.38 -11.75
N ARG A 559 4.99 -33.47 -11.46
CA ARG A 559 5.82 -33.51 -10.23
C ARG A 559 4.94 -33.44 -8.97
N ASN A 560 3.98 -32.51 -8.95
CA ASN A 560 3.07 -32.38 -7.81
C ASN A 560 2.22 -33.63 -7.57
N LYS A 561 1.83 -34.36 -8.63
CA LYS A 561 1.12 -35.62 -8.49
C LYS A 561 1.98 -36.68 -7.80
N ILE A 562 3.23 -36.83 -8.19
CA ILE A 562 4.20 -37.75 -7.56
C ILE A 562 4.36 -37.42 -6.08
N ASN A 563 4.57 -36.14 -5.77
CA ASN A 563 4.73 -35.65 -4.40
C ASN A 563 3.45 -35.80 -3.56
N LEU A 564 2.27 -35.69 -4.17
CA LEU A 564 0.99 -35.96 -3.50
C LEU A 564 0.83 -37.42 -3.13
N GLU A 565 1.22 -38.34 -4.01
CA GLU A 565 1.22 -39.78 -3.73
C GLU A 565 2.21 -40.11 -2.61
N ARG A 566 3.43 -39.58 -2.63
CA ARG A 566 4.42 -39.71 -1.54
C ARG A 566 3.87 -39.17 -0.19
N ALA A 567 3.32 -37.95 -0.16
CA ALA A 567 2.78 -37.36 1.05
C ALA A 567 1.58 -38.16 1.60
N ARG A 568 0.68 -38.67 0.75
CA ARG A 568 -0.46 -39.48 1.17
C ARG A 568 -0.02 -40.83 1.74
N LYS A 569 0.95 -41.48 1.09
CA LYS A 569 1.52 -42.74 1.58
C LYS A 569 2.16 -42.53 2.95
N LEU A 570 3.00 -41.51 3.08
CA LEU A 570 3.68 -41.20 4.32
C LEU A 570 2.68 -40.91 5.46
N ALA A 571 1.66 -40.11 5.20
CA ALA A 571 0.61 -39.80 6.19
C ALA A 571 -0.12 -41.06 6.65
N LYS A 572 -0.51 -41.95 5.71
CA LYS A 572 -1.23 -43.19 5.99
C LYS A 572 -0.39 -44.17 6.83
N GLU A 573 0.88 -44.34 6.48
CA GLU A 573 1.78 -45.31 7.13
C GLU A 573 2.14 -44.85 8.57
N ASN A 574 2.11 -43.56 8.85
CA ASN A 574 2.53 -42.97 10.12
C ASN A 574 1.34 -42.41 10.94
N GLY A 575 0.12 -42.76 10.58
CA GLY A 575 -1.06 -42.30 11.32
C GLY A 575 -1.20 -40.77 11.39
N ARG A 576 -0.81 -40.07 10.34
CA ARG A 576 -0.94 -38.61 10.20
C ARG A 576 -2.20 -38.25 9.39
N GLU A 577 -2.59 -36.96 9.49
CA GLU A 577 -3.78 -36.46 8.81
C GLU A 577 -3.54 -36.29 7.28
N GLY A 578 -4.20 -37.11 6.50
CA GLY A 578 -4.01 -37.15 5.05
C GLY A 578 -4.49 -35.92 4.29
N ARG A 579 -5.29 -35.04 4.89
CA ARG A 579 -5.78 -33.79 4.26
C ARG A 579 -4.69 -32.76 4.02
N GLN A 580 -3.61 -32.77 4.83
CA GLN A 580 -2.46 -31.89 4.62
C GLN A 580 -1.56 -32.33 3.45
N ALA A 581 -1.71 -33.55 2.95
CA ALA A 581 -0.87 -34.06 1.87
C ALA A 581 -0.90 -33.20 0.62
N THR A 582 -2.00 -32.47 0.36
CA THR A 582 -2.08 -31.55 -0.78
C THR A 582 -1.14 -30.33 -0.61
N SER A 583 -1.13 -29.68 0.56
CA SER A 583 -0.24 -28.56 0.86
C SER A 583 1.24 -29.01 0.86
N ILE A 584 1.51 -30.18 1.43
CA ILE A 584 2.85 -30.74 1.48
C ILE A 584 3.35 -31.07 0.07
N ALA A 585 2.51 -31.59 -0.82
CA ALA A 585 2.88 -31.86 -2.20
C ALA A 585 3.30 -30.58 -2.95
N VAL A 586 2.59 -29.48 -2.74
CA VAL A 586 2.94 -28.18 -3.33
C VAL A 586 4.28 -27.70 -2.81
N LEU A 587 4.47 -27.75 -1.48
CA LEU A 587 5.71 -27.38 -0.82
C LEU A 587 6.91 -28.19 -1.35
N LEU A 588 6.77 -29.53 -1.42
CA LEU A 588 7.80 -30.41 -1.97
C LEU A 588 8.13 -30.07 -3.42
N THR A 589 7.11 -29.81 -4.24
CA THR A 589 7.31 -29.51 -5.66
C THR A 589 8.10 -28.21 -5.83
N ALA A 590 7.81 -27.19 -5.01
CA ALA A 590 8.57 -25.94 -5.03
C ALA A 590 10.01 -26.13 -4.55
N ASP A 591 10.21 -26.87 -3.46
CA ASP A 591 11.54 -27.18 -2.93
C ASP A 591 12.39 -27.97 -3.94
N GLU A 592 11.84 -28.99 -4.56
CA GLU A 592 12.56 -29.78 -5.57
C GLU A 592 12.99 -28.92 -6.76
N ILE A 593 12.12 -28.04 -7.27
CA ILE A 593 12.47 -27.13 -8.36
C ILE A 593 13.58 -26.17 -7.93
N ALA A 594 13.48 -25.60 -6.75
CA ALA A 594 14.49 -24.67 -6.23
C ALA A 594 15.83 -25.37 -6.00
N THR A 595 15.81 -26.55 -5.37
CA THR A 595 17.01 -27.35 -5.09
C THR A 595 17.71 -27.80 -6.38
N GLU A 596 16.94 -28.27 -7.39
CA GLU A 596 17.47 -28.79 -8.65
C GLU A 596 18.04 -27.68 -9.55
N PHE A 597 17.35 -26.55 -9.68
CA PHE A 597 17.67 -25.56 -10.72
C PHE A 597 18.33 -24.29 -10.19
N LEU A 598 17.98 -23.84 -8.99
CA LEU A 598 18.50 -22.60 -8.44
C LEU A 598 19.68 -22.83 -7.51
N PHE A 599 19.42 -23.57 -6.43
CA PHE A 599 20.46 -23.77 -5.42
C PHE A 599 21.47 -24.85 -5.82
N LYS A 600 21.04 -25.86 -6.58
CA LYS A 600 21.87 -26.97 -7.04
C LYS A 600 22.58 -27.64 -5.87
N ASP A 601 21.85 -27.89 -4.81
CA ASP A 601 22.26 -28.53 -3.58
C ASP A 601 21.45 -29.83 -3.36
N GLU A 602 21.78 -30.62 -2.34
CA GLU A 602 21.10 -31.86 -2.01
C GLU A 602 20.10 -31.71 -0.85
N GLN A 603 19.71 -30.47 -0.51
CA GLN A 603 18.88 -30.14 0.65
C GLN A 603 17.39 -30.43 0.44
N LYS A 604 17.05 -31.66 -0.02
CA LYS A 604 15.64 -32.11 -0.17
C LYS A 604 15.03 -32.48 1.18
N PHE A 605 13.71 -32.38 1.29
CA PHE A 605 13.01 -32.83 2.51
C PHE A 605 13.07 -34.33 2.69
N SER A 606 13.47 -34.78 3.88
CA SER A 606 13.36 -36.16 4.33
C SER A 606 11.91 -36.50 4.76
N ASP A 607 11.59 -37.79 4.84
CA ASP A 607 10.28 -38.23 5.32
C ASP A 607 10.05 -37.87 6.79
N GLU A 608 11.10 -37.85 7.61
CA GLU A 608 11.05 -37.41 9.03
C GLU A 608 10.70 -35.91 9.14
N GLU A 609 11.32 -35.07 8.31
CA GLU A 609 11.03 -33.63 8.29
C GLU A 609 9.57 -33.37 7.85
N LEU A 610 9.05 -34.15 6.94
CA LEU A 610 7.64 -34.06 6.50
C LEU A 610 6.67 -34.50 7.60
N LEU A 611 7.01 -35.59 8.32
CA LEU A 611 6.18 -36.06 9.44
C LEU A 611 6.13 -35.06 10.59
N ASP A 612 7.19 -34.28 10.79
CA ASP A 612 7.27 -33.26 11.82
C ASP A 612 6.31 -32.08 11.59
N ILE A 613 5.97 -31.77 10.34
CA ILE A 613 5.02 -30.71 9.96
C ILE A 613 3.59 -31.22 9.73
N MET A 614 3.38 -32.54 9.75
CA MET A 614 2.06 -33.16 9.63
C MET A 614 1.38 -33.27 11.00
N VAL A 615 0.15 -32.77 11.12
CA VAL A 615 -0.61 -32.86 12.38
C VAL A 615 -1.13 -34.27 12.59
N LYS A 616 -1.28 -34.65 13.86
CA LYS A 616 -1.91 -35.93 14.24
C LYS A 616 -3.43 -35.77 14.16
N PRO A 617 -4.18 -36.85 13.90
CA PRO A 617 -5.64 -36.82 13.89
C PRO A 617 -6.23 -36.26 15.20
N ASP A 618 -5.63 -36.61 16.34
CA ASP A 618 -6.07 -36.15 17.66
C ASP A 618 -5.87 -34.63 17.86
N ASP A 619 -4.85 -34.05 17.26
CA ASP A 619 -4.60 -32.60 17.30
C ASP A 619 -5.65 -31.81 16.49
N VAL A 620 -6.33 -32.48 15.56
CA VAL A 620 -7.37 -31.85 14.73
C VAL A 620 -8.75 -32.07 15.30
N ASP A 621 -8.99 -33.17 15.97
CA ASP A 621 -10.28 -33.50 16.55
C ASP A 621 -10.62 -32.55 17.69
N GLN A 622 -11.66 -31.70 17.49
CA GLN A 622 -12.07 -30.72 18.46
C GLN A 622 -12.43 -31.32 19.81
N TYR A 623 -12.98 -32.54 19.81
CA TYR A 623 -13.37 -33.22 21.06
C TYR A 623 -12.15 -33.79 21.77
N MET A 624 -11.17 -34.33 21.05
CA MET A 624 -9.90 -34.77 21.62
C MET A 624 -9.08 -33.59 22.17
N ARG A 625 -9.00 -32.47 21.43
CA ARG A 625 -8.35 -31.28 21.93
C ARG A 625 -9.02 -30.75 23.21
N PHE A 626 -10.36 -30.70 23.24
CA PHE A 626 -11.08 -30.31 24.43
C PHE A 626 -10.82 -31.28 25.57
N TYR A 627 -10.79 -32.60 25.30
CA TYR A 627 -10.46 -33.61 26.30
C TYR A 627 -9.07 -33.38 26.93
N TYR A 628 -8.02 -33.11 26.10
CA TYR A 628 -6.69 -32.81 26.63
C TYR A 628 -6.65 -31.47 27.37
N THR A 629 -7.31 -30.44 26.87
CA THR A 629 -7.44 -29.15 27.57
C THR A 629 -8.10 -29.27 28.94
N VAL A 630 -9.13 -30.10 29.06
CA VAL A 630 -9.80 -30.36 30.31
C VAL A 630 -8.86 -31.04 31.32
N ILE A 631 -8.09 -32.03 30.87
CA ILE A 631 -7.11 -32.71 31.71
C ILE A 631 -5.98 -31.75 32.13
N GLU A 632 -5.44 -30.96 31.19
CA GLU A 632 -4.41 -29.96 31.44
C GLU A 632 -4.88 -28.92 32.48
N ARG A 633 -6.12 -28.42 32.36
CA ARG A 633 -6.72 -27.48 33.31
C ARG A 633 -6.83 -28.10 34.72
N CYS A 634 -7.11 -29.38 34.81
CA CYS A 634 -7.13 -30.06 36.08
C CYS A 634 -5.74 -30.22 36.72
N ILE A 635 -4.75 -30.60 35.89
CA ILE A 635 -3.35 -30.74 36.33
C ILE A 635 -2.77 -29.39 36.78
N SER A 636 -3.10 -28.31 36.05
CA SER A 636 -2.64 -26.94 36.31
C SER A 636 -3.32 -26.31 37.58
N ASN A 637 -4.39 -26.93 38.09
CA ASN A 637 -5.08 -26.45 39.27
C ASN A 637 -5.14 -27.54 40.40
N PRO A 638 -3.98 -28.08 40.82
CA PRO A 638 -3.95 -29.21 41.76
C PRO A 638 -4.58 -28.90 43.10
N GLY A 639 -4.52 -27.62 43.55
CA GLY A 639 -5.17 -27.16 44.79
C GLY A 639 -6.69 -27.20 44.82
N LYS A 640 -7.35 -27.47 43.69
CA LYS A 640 -8.80 -27.59 43.51
C LYS A 640 -9.24 -29.00 43.12
N ILE A 641 -8.33 -29.95 43.06
CA ILE A 641 -8.60 -31.35 42.71
C ILE A 641 -8.27 -32.21 43.89
N GLU A 642 -9.29 -32.93 44.39
CA GLU A 642 -9.12 -33.94 45.43
C GLU A 642 -8.32 -35.13 44.87
N GLY A 643 -7.34 -35.62 45.60
CA GLY A 643 -6.41 -36.64 45.17
C GLY A 643 -5.07 -36.09 44.61
N PHE A 644 -5.04 -34.91 44.05
CA PHE A 644 -3.81 -34.15 43.90
C PHE A 644 -3.46 -33.35 45.16
N THR A 645 -4.49 -32.84 45.80
CA THR A 645 -4.40 -32.16 47.11
C THR A 645 -5.27 -32.90 48.12
N LYS A 646 -4.84 -33.02 49.39
CA LYS A 646 -5.63 -33.65 50.46
C LYS A 646 -6.94 -32.89 50.66
N ALA A 647 -8.03 -33.64 50.94
CA ALA A 647 -9.38 -33.06 51.02
C ALA A 647 -9.47 -31.88 52.01
N GLY A 648 -8.75 -31.92 53.15
CA GLY A 648 -8.69 -30.84 54.13
C GLY A 648 -7.97 -29.58 53.73
N ASP A 649 -7.04 -29.68 52.77
CA ASP A 649 -6.17 -28.59 52.30
C ASP A 649 -6.75 -27.86 51.05
N ILE A 650 -7.83 -28.37 50.46
CA ILE A 650 -8.49 -27.78 49.32
C ILE A 650 -9.17 -26.47 49.72
N ARG A 651 -8.71 -25.34 49.13
CA ARG A 651 -9.31 -24.01 49.34
C ARG A 651 -10.19 -23.62 48.17
N GLY A 652 -11.39 -23.16 48.44
CA GLY A 652 -12.34 -22.71 47.43
C GLY A 652 -13.17 -23.83 46.80
N GLU A 653 -13.59 -23.64 45.57
CA GLU A 653 -14.44 -24.55 44.82
C GLU A 653 -13.68 -25.84 44.46
N LEU A 654 -14.25 -26.99 44.77
CA LEU A 654 -13.77 -28.28 44.31
C LEU A 654 -14.16 -28.47 42.83
N ILE A 655 -13.20 -28.64 41.97
CA ILE A 655 -13.41 -28.80 40.52
C ILE A 655 -13.59 -30.28 40.17
N GLY A 656 -12.83 -31.17 40.81
CA GLY A 656 -12.83 -32.55 40.46
C GLY A 656 -12.07 -33.46 41.45
N ILE A 657 -12.05 -34.75 41.16
CA ILE A 657 -11.44 -35.81 41.98
C ILE A 657 -10.52 -36.65 41.11
N TYR A 658 -9.24 -36.73 41.42
CA TYR A 658 -8.28 -37.62 40.79
C TYR A 658 -8.19 -38.95 41.52
N LYS A 659 -8.15 -40.07 40.78
CA LYS A 659 -7.88 -41.40 41.32
C LYS A 659 -6.78 -42.06 40.49
N LYS A 660 -5.73 -42.47 41.23
CA LYS A 660 -4.65 -43.30 40.70
C LYS A 660 -5.06 -44.75 40.71
N ASP A 661 -4.63 -45.54 39.73
CA ASP A 661 -4.85 -46.98 39.61
C ASP A 661 -6.31 -47.42 39.78
N ASP A 662 -7.22 -46.62 39.20
CA ASP A 662 -8.67 -46.90 39.27
C ASP A 662 -8.99 -48.18 38.46
N LYS A 663 -9.99 -48.92 38.87
CA LYS A 663 -10.41 -50.19 38.29
C LYS A 663 -11.87 -50.11 37.86
N ARG A 664 -12.19 -50.64 36.67
CA ARG A 664 -13.58 -50.76 36.23
C ARG A 664 -13.85 -52.14 35.67
N LYS A 665 -15.08 -52.64 35.95
CA LYS A 665 -15.58 -53.87 35.38
C LYS A 665 -15.67 -53.75 33.83
N GLY A 666 -14.93 -54.57 33.10
CA GLY A 666 -14.92 -54.58 31.63
C GLY A 666 -13.77 -53.79 30.96
N ILE A 667 -12.84 -53.24 31.77
CA ILE A 667 -11.57 -52.70 31.27
C ILE A 667 -10.43 -53.45 31.92
N ASP A 668 -9.59 -54.12 31.13
CA ASP A 668 -8.44 -54.87 31.62
C ASP A 668 -7.36 -53.87 32.15
N GLY A 669 -6.92 -54.13 33.40
CA GLY A 669 -5.85 -53.32 34.00
C GLY A 669 -6.35 -52.15 34.87
N THR A 670 -5.39 -51.39 35.36
CA THR A 670 -5.64 -50.15 36.13
C THR A 670 -5.36 -48.95 35.23
N PHE A 671 -6.07 -47.84 35.50
CA PHE A 671 -5.88 -46.57 34.79
C PHE A 671 -6.06 -45.40 35.76
N ASP A 672 -5.40 -44.31 35.48
CA ASP A 672 -5.61 -43.06 36.22
C ASP A 672 -6.87 -42.37 35.67
N SER A 673 -7.70 -41.86 36.59
CA SER A 673 -8.94 -41.18 36.24
C SER A 673 -9.07 -39.82 36.89
N ILE A 674 -9.69 -38.90 36.19
CA ILE A 674 -10.08 -37.61 36.70
C ILE A 674 -11.61 -37.46 36.58
N SER A 675 -12.25 -37.19 37.68
CA SER A 675 -13.70 -37.03 37.77
C SER A 675 -13.99 -35.53 37.92
N ILE A 676 -14.80 -34.96 37.01
CA ILE A 676 -15.07 -33.51 36.95
C ILE A 676 -16.56 -33.28 37.21
N PHE A 677 -16.90 -32.25 37.94
CA PHE A 677 -18.29 -31.86 38.14
C PHE A 677 -18.94 -31.41 36.83
N PRO A 678 -20.16 -31.88 36.49
CA PRO A 678 -20.81 -31.55 35.23
C PRO A 678 -20.89 -30.06 34.91
N GLY A 679 -21.29 -29.24 35.90
CA GLY A 679 -21.39 -27.80 35.70
C GLY A 679 -20.07 -27.13 35.31
N LYS A 680 -18.93 -27.64 35.81
CA LYS A 680 -17.61 -27.10 35.49
C LYS A 680 -17.15 -27.51 34.08
N LEU A 681 -17.46 -28.76 33.70
CA LEU A 681 -17.20 -29.20 32.36
C LEU A 681 -18.06 -28.43 31.32
N GLU A 682 -19.31 -28.17 31.62
CA GLU A 682 -20.22 -27.38 30.77
C GLU A 682 -19.78 -25.91 30.66
N GLU A 683 -19.24 -25.31 31.73
CA GLU A 683 -18.63 -23.98 31.70
C GLU A 683 -17.46 -23.95 30.72
N TRP A 684 -16.54 -24.91 30.85
CA TRP A 684 -15.41 -25.00 29.97
C TRP A 684 -15.81 -25.32 28.50
N ALA A 685 -16.79 -26.20 28.28
CA ALA A 685 -17.33 -26.51 26.97
C ALA A 685 -17.90 -25.27 26.27
N ARG A 686 -18.59 -24.38 27.03
CA ARG A 686 -19.10 -23.11 26.49
C ARG A 686 -17.99 -22.15 26.10
N GLU A 687 -16.88 -22.08 26.84
CA GLU A 687 -15.72 -21.26 26.49
C GLU A 687 -15.11 -21.68 25.12
N PHE A 688 -15.16 -22.99 24.82
CA PHE A 688 -14.58 -23.57 23.59
C PHE A 688 -15.62 -23.85 22.51
N ASP A 689 -16.85 -23.39 22.64
CA ASP A 689 -17.98 -23.65 21.72
C ASP A 689 -18.14 -25.14 21.37
N ILE A 690 -18.02 -25.99 22.40
CA ILE A 690 -18.13 -27.45 22.31
C ILE A 690 -19.53 -27.93 22.70
N ASP A 691 -20.16 -28.67 21.77
CA ASP A 691 -21.38 -29.42 22.10
C ASP A 691 -21.05 -30.58 23.05
N THR A 692 -21.48 -30.47 24.28
CA THR A 692 -21.22 -31.46 25.33
C THR A 692 -21.85 -32.82 25.01
N SER A 693 -22.99 -32.87 24.33
CA SER A 693 -23.67 -34.11 23.98
C SER A 693 -22.85 -34.91 22.97
N LEU A 694 -22.34 -34.24 21.96
CA LEU A 694 -21.44 -34.84 20.96
C LEU A 694 -20.09 -35.19 21.59
N PHE A 695 -19.54 -34.36 22.46
CA PHE A 695 -18.31 -34.65 23.21
C PHE A 695 -18.45 -35.96 24.01
N TYR A 696 -19.52 -36.11 24.76
CA TYR A 696 -19.75 -37.33 25.51
C TYR A 696 -19.89 -38.57 24.64
N ARG A 697 -20.57 -38.47 23.51
CA ARG A 697 -20.72 -39.54 22.53
C ARG A 697 -19.36 -39.97 21.96
N GLU A 698 -18.56 -39.02 21.50
CA GLU A 698 -17.26 -39.28 20.91
C GLU A 698 -16.26 -39.86 21.93
N MET A 699 -16.22 -39.32 23.14
CA MET A 699 -15.33 -39.81 24.19
C MET A 699 -15.74 -41.19 24.70
N LYS A 700 -17.03 -41.49 24.73
CA LYS A 700 -17.52 -42.84 25.05
C LYS A 700 -17.12 -43.86 23.98
N ALA A 701 -17.29 -43.51 22.71
CA ALA A 701 -16.89 -44.36 21.60
C ALA A 701 -15.40 -44.73 21.63
N ARG A 702 -14.57 -43.87 22.20
CA ARG A 702 -13.11 -44.06 22.39
C ARG A 702 -12.72 -44.65 23.74
N ASN A 703 -13.71 -45.00 24.57
CA ASN A 703 -13.50 -45.47 25.93
C ASN A 703 -12.76 -44.49 26.87
N LEU A 704 -12.81 -43.18 26.56
CA LEU A 704 -12.18 -42.12 27.35
C LEU A 704 -13.11 -41.55 28.45
N ILE A 705 -14.41 -41.83 28.39
CA ILE A 705 -15.37 -41.53 29.44
C ILE A 705 -15.90 -42.81 30.06
N ILE A 706 -15.91 -42.84 31.40
CA ILE A 706 -16.52 -43.88 32.22
C ILE A 706 -17.85 -43.38 32.75
N ALA A 707 -18.92 -43.99 32.26
CA ALA A 707 -20.28 -43.62 32.68
C ALA A 707 -21.13 -44.85 33.04
N ASP A 708 -22.20 -44.65 33.83
CA ASP A 708 -23.20 -45.66 34.10
C ASP A 708 -24.07 -45.91 32.86
N LYS A 709 -24.82 -47.05 32.81
CA LYS A 709 -25.75 -47.32 31.72
C LYS A 709 -26.75 -46.16 31.60
N ASP A 710 -26.98 -45.74 30.35
CA ASP A 710 -27.97 -44.71 29.99
C ASP A 710 -27.65 -43.28 30.46
N THR A 711 -26.48 -43.04 31.05
CA THR A 711 -26.05 -41.67 31.49
C THR A 711 -24.64 -41.31 30.97
N ASN A 712 -24.26 -40.04 31.05
CA ASN A 712 -22.89 -39.57 30.80
C ASN A 712 -22.07 -39.41 32.08
N GLN A 713 -22.68 -39.75 33.23
CA GLN A 713 -22.16 -39.52 34.57
C GLN A 713 -21.96 -40.82 35.30
N THR A 714 -21.12 -40.83 36.31
CA THR A 714 -20.96 -41.92 37.28
C THR A 714 -20.85 -41.33 38.68
N LYS A 715 -20.96 -42.17 39.70
CA LYS A 715 -20.79 -41.75 41.09
C LYS A 715 -19.35 -41.96 41.52
N THR A 716 -18.75 -40.92 42.14
CA THR A 716 -17.43 -41.00 42.77
C THR A 716 -17.51 -40.46 44.20
N SER A 717 -16.92 -41.17 45.15
CA SER A 717 -16.87 -40.72 46.55
C SER A 717 -15.86 -39.55 46.68
N SER A 718 -16.24 -38.48 47.36
CA SER A 718 -15.38 -37.36 47.73
C SER A 718 -15.21 -37.31 49.25
N GLU A 719 -13.99 -37.28 49.72
CA GLU A 719 -13.66 -37.08 51.14
C GLU A 719 -13.96 -35.63 51.54
N LYS A 720 -13.78 -34.64 50.60
CA LYS A 720 -14.07 -33.24 50.86
C LYS A 720 -15.52 -32.96 51.18
N THR A 721 -16.44 -33.60 50.41
CA THR A 721 -17.89 -33.39 50.61
C THR A 721 -18.53 -34.44 51.52
N GLY A 722 -17.83 -35.54 51.81
CA GLY A 722 -18.35 -36.69 52.59
C GLY A 722 -19.47 -37.45 51.88
N ARG A 723 -19.65 -37.32 50.57
CA ARG A 723 -20.73 -37.87 49.76
C ARG A 723 -20.24 -38.53 48.48
N ASN A 724 -21.12 -39.32 47.86
CA ASN A 724 -20.93 -39.79 46.50
C ASN A 724 -21.46 -38.75 45.52
N GLU A 725 -20.54 -38.08 44.83
CA GLU A 725 -20.85 -37.04 43.86
C GLU A 725 -21.09 -37.62 42.46
N ARG A 726 -22.05 -37.01 41.73
CA ARG A 726 -22.21 -37.30 40.28
C ARG A 726 -21.21 -36.50 39.46
N VAL A 727 -20.39 -37.21 38.73
CA VAL A 727 -19.25 -36.63 38.02
C VAL A 727 -19.14 -37.18 36.62
N ILE A 728 -18.48 -36.46 35.74
CA ILE A 728 -17.97 -36.95 34.45
C ILE A 728 -16.58 -37.51 34.71
N LYS A 729 -16.43 -38.84 34.61
CA LYS A 729 -15.14 -39.49 34.85
C LYS A 729 -14.40 -39.72 33.54
N LEU A 730 -13.25 -39.07 33.42
CA LEU A 730 -12.34 -39.19 32.25
C LEU A 730 -11.19 -40.14 32.59
N VAL A 731 -10.83 -40.99 31.64
CA VAL A 731 -9.61 -41.81 31.69
C VAL A 731 -8.43 -40.88 31.36
N MET A 732 -7.40 -40.85 32.19
CA MET A 732 -6.21 -40.06 31.88
C MET A 732 -5.32 -40.76 30.85
N PRO A 733 -4.69 -40.04 29.93
CA PRO A 733 -3.75 -40.63 28.99
C PRO A 733 -2.58 -41.21 29.80
N LYS A 734 -2.18 -42.43 29.49
CA LYS A 734 -0.88 -42.96 29.97
C LYS A 734 0.20 -42.17 29.22
N TYR A 735 0.90 -41.31 29.93
CA TYR A 735 2.19 -40.81 29.40
C TYR A 735 3.08 -42.05 29.25
N LYS A 736 3.47 -42.38 28.00
CA LYS A 736 4.55 -43.33 27.81
C LYS A 736 5.74 -42.70 28.49
N GLU A 737 6.23 -43.28 29.61
CA GLU A 737 7.59 -43.09 30.03
C GLU A 737 8.43 -43.56 28.84
N GLU A 738 8.95 -42.64 28.07
CA GLU A 738 10.06 -42.91 27.19
C GLU A 738 11.13 -43.45 28.12
N GLU A 739 11.65 -44.65 27.85
CA GLU A 739 12.81 -45.21 28.46
C GLU A 739 13.99 -44.28 28.16
N GLU A 740 14.07 -43.13 28.83
CA GLU A 740 15.29 -42.38 28.95
C GLU A 740 16.28 -43.25 29.77
N LYS A 741 17.33 -43.60 29.09
CA LYS A 741 18.50 -44.23 29.67
C LYS A 741 18.82 -43.51 30.99
N LYS A 742 18.90 -44.31 32.06
CA LYS A 742 19.41 -43.94 33.35
C LYS A 742 20.77 -43.24 33.22
N GLU A 743 20.74 -41.94 33.28
CA GLU A 743 21.84 -41.11 33.79
C GLU A 743 21.17 -39.94 34.52
N ASP A 744 21.44 -39.89 35.84
CA ASP A 744 21.02 -38.93 36.84
C ASP A 744 19.62 -39.09 37.46
N GLY A 745 19.63 -39.58 38.69
CA GLY A 745 18.61 -39.96 39.60
C GLY A 745 17.64 -38.87 40.13
N LYS A 746 17.03 -38.10 39.24
CA LYS A 746 15.92 -37.21 39.59
C LYS A 746 14.66 -37.58 38.77
N THR A 747 13.54 -37.81 39.45
CA THR A 747 12.24 -38.12 38.83
C THR A 747 11.74 -36.89 38.05
N ASN A 748 11.11 -37.10 36.88
CA ASN A 748 10.48 -36.03 36.06
C ASN A 748 9.53 -35.10 36.81
N ALA A 749 8.88 -35.57 37.88
CA ALA A 749 8.08 -34.77 38.77
C ALA A 749 8.93 -33.76 39.60
N GLN A 750 10.13 -34.09 39.95
CA GLN A 750 11.05 -33.19 40.64
C GLN A 750 11.66 -32.15 39.67
N GLN A 751 11.95 -32.51 38.42
CA GLN A 751 12.40 -31.59 37.42
C GLN A 751 11.28 -30.63 37.00
N ALA A 752 10.03 -31.10 36.85
CA ALA A 752 8.87 -30.24 36.59
C ALA A 752 8.58 -29.28 37.78
N ALA A 753 8.77 -29.75 39.01
CA ALA A 753 8.62 -28.89 40.19
C ALA A 753 9.74 -27.86 40.32
N GLU A 754 10.99 -28.21 39.97
CA GLU A 754 12.12 -27.28 39.93
C GLU A 754 11.98 -26.26 38.81
N ALA A 755 11.48 -26.67 37.63
CA ALA A 755 11.18 -25.78 36.49
C ALA A 755 10.02 -24.82 36.84
N ALA A 756 8.97 -25.31 37.50
CA ALA A 756 7.85 -24.48 37.97
C ALA A 756 8.30 -23.47 39.04
N GLN A 757 9.21 -23.86 39.93
CA GLN A 757 9.78 -22.95 40.95
C GLN A 757 10.72 -21.88 40.26
N GLN A 758 11.45 -22.26 39.27
CA GLN A 758 12.29 -21.32 38.51
C GLN A 758 11.46 -20.36 37.70
N ALA A 759 10.38 -20.83 37.04
CA ALA A 759 9.43 -19.98 36.32
C ALA A 759 8.69 -19.01 37.28
N ALA A 760 8.29 -19.48 38.48
CA ALA A 760 7.68 -18.61 39.48
C ALA A 760 8.64 -17.55 40.04
N LYS A 761 9.94 -17.88 40.18
CA LYS A 761 10.98 -16.90 40.56
C LYS A 761 11.24 -15.89 39.47
N ALA A 762 11.29 -16.33 38.20
CA ALA A 762 11.44 -15.46 37.04
C ALA A 762 10.25 -14.51 36.88
N ALA A 763 9.01 -15.00 37.07
CA ALA A 763 7.80 -14.18 37.03
C ALA A 763 7.77 -13.12 38.13
N LYS A 764 8.21 -13.47 39.37
CA LYS A 764 8.35 -12.48 40.46
C LYS A 764 9.44 -11.43 40.17
N ALA A 765 10.55 -11.83 39.57
CA ALA A 765 11.61 -10.91 39.19
C ALA A 765 11.16 -9.96 38.10
N ALA A 766 10.41 -10.46 37.11
CA ALA A 766 9.83 -9.65 36.02
C ALA A 766 8.77 -8.66 36.56
N GLN A 767 7.91 -9.07 37.52
CA GLN A 767 6.99 -8.15 38.19
C GLN A 767 7.69 -7.05 38.99
N GLN A 768 8.80 -7.38 39.66
CA GLN A 768 9.60 -6.38 40.38
C GLN A 768 10.36 -5.43 39.46
N ALA A 769 10.79 -5.91 38.28
CA ALA A 769 11.39 -5.06 37.26
C ALA A 769 10.35 -4.11 36.65
N ALA A 770 9.17 -4.59 36.27
CA ALA A 770 8.08 -3.78 35.75
C ALA A 770 7.59 -2.70 36.77
N GLN A 771 7.54 -3.04 38.08
CA GLN A 771 7.23 -2.04 39.10
C GLN A 771 8.32 -0.97 39.27
N LYS A 772 9.59 -1.33 39.07
CA LYS A 772 10.70 -0.35 39.08
C LYS A 772 10.67 0.57 37.84
N GLU A 773 10.33 0.02 36.67
CA GLU A 773 10.15 0.83 35.46
C GLU A 773 8.97 1.78 35.55
N ASP A 774 7.83 1.35 36.10
CA ASP A 774 6.65 2.20 36.32
C ASP A 774 6.94 3.32 37.35
N THR A 775 7.75 3.03 38.36
CA THR A 775 8.21 4.05 39.34
C THR A 775 9.16 5.05 38.72
N ALA A 776 10.12 4.60 37.91
CA ALA A 776 11.04 5.46 37.19
C ALA A 776 10.34 6.31 36.11
N ALA A 777 9.32 5.77 35.44
CA ALA A 777 8.51 6.51 34.47
C ALA A 777 7.68 7.61 35.15
N ARG A 778 7.14 7.36 36.34
CA ARG A 778 6.41 8.36 37.15
C ARG A 778 7.34 9.45 37.65
N GLU A 779 8.55 9.11 38.10
CA GLU A 779 9.57 10.08 38.52
C GLU A 779 10.04 10.95 37.33
N ALA A 780 10.21 10.37 36.14
CA ALA A 780 10.57 11.10 34.92
C ALA A 780 9.45 12.05 34.45
N THR A 781 8.18 11.63 34.60
CA THR A 781 7.00 12.48 34.29
C THR A 781 6.91 13.67 35.23
N THR A 782 7.13 13.41 36.55
CA THR A 782 7.13 14.47 37.57
C THR A 782 8.30 15.46 37.38
N ALA A 783 9.45 15.00 36.91
CA ALA A 783 10.59 15.85 36.60
C ALA A 783 10.32 16.73 35.37
N ARG A 784 9.68 16.20 34.33
CA ARG A 784 9.24 16.98 33.15
C ARG A 784 8.17 18.02 33.47
N ASP A 785 7.21 17.66 34.31
CA ASP A 785 6.18 18.62 34.77
C ASP A 785 6.77 19.72 35.63
N LEU A 786 7.82 19.47 36.41
CA LEU A 786 8.58 20.50 37.13
C LEU A 786 9.39 21.40 36.20
N GLU A 787 10.06 20.83 35.18
CA GLU A 787 10.77 21.64 34.16
C GLU A 787 9.82 22.51 33.34
N GLN A 788 8.64 22.01 32.97
CA GLN A 788 7.63 22.82 32.26
C GLN A 788 7.08 23.96 33.12
N ARG A 789 6.85 23.72 34.41
CA ARG A 789 6.41 24.78 35.35
C ARG A 789 7.48 25.83 35.58
N THR A 790 8.76 25.51 35.52
CA THR A 790 9.87 26.45 35.66
C THR A 790 10.05 27.31 34.40
N LEU A 791 9.66 26.79 33.21
CA LEU A 791 9.66 27.51 31.94
C LEU A 791 8.45 28.49 31.76
N GLU A 792 7.37 28.27 32.51
CA GLU A 792 6.15 29.08 32.46
C GLU A 792 6.09 30.20 33.54
N MET A 793 7.11 30.33 34.40
CA MET A 793 7.16 31.44 35.39
C MET A 793 7.65 32.72 34.72
N PRO A 794 6.98 33.87 34.95
CA PRO A 794 7.47 35.17 34.53
C PRO A 794 8.82 35.52 35.17
N ALA A 795 9.66 36.23 34.46
CA ALA A 795 11.07 36.52 34.79
C ALA A 795 11.27 37.37 36.08
N GLU A 796 10.23 37.69 36.83
CA GLU A 796 10.28 38.49 38.07
C GLU A 796 10.31 37.69 39.36
N ASP A 797 10.16 36.34 39.31
CA ASP A 797 10.04 35.48 40.51
C ASP A 797 11.14 34.42 40.66
N ILE A 798 12.31 34.61 40.08
CA ILE A 798 13.43 33.70 40.31
C ILE A 798 14.26 34.20 41.52
N PRO A 799 14.25 33.51 42.64
CA PRO A 799 15.15 33.85 43.75
C PRO A 799 16.59 33.50 43.34
N PHE A 800 17.44 34.54 43.37
CA PHE A 800 18.89 34.34 43.37
C PHE A 800 19.32 33.84 44.74
N ASP A 801 19.80 32.58 44.80
CA ASP A 801 20.83 32.14 45.74
C ASP A 801 21.68 31.08 45.06
#